data_d359b45dacb6c375f9b618ffe3521877
#
_entry.id   d359b45dacb6c375f9b618ffe3521877
#
_cell.length_a   1.000
_cell.length_b   1.000
_cell.length_c   1.000
_cell.angle_alpha   90.00
_cell.angle_beta   90.00
_cell.angle_gamma   90.00
#
_symmetry.space_group_name_H-M   'P 1'
#
loop_
_entity.id
_entity.type
_entity.pdbx_description
1 polymer ?
#
loop_
_entity_poly.entity_id
_entity_poly.type
_entity_poly.pdbx_seq_one_letter_code
_entity_poly.pdbx_strand_id
1 'polypeptide(L)'
;MSLPKHHLELLSPARDVAIAREAILHGADAVYLGGPSFGARHNACNEVSDIAQLVEFAHRYHARVFTTINTILHDNELEPARKLIHQLYDAGVDALIVQDLGVMELDIPPIELHASTQTDIRTLARAKFLDQAGFSQLVLARELNLKEIRAIADETDAAIEFFIHGALCVAFSGQCNISHAQTGRSANRGDCSQACRLPYTLKDEKGGVIAYEKHLLSMKDNNQSANIRALVEAGVRSFKIEGRYKDMGYVKNITAYYRQRLDDVLEDRPDLARASSGRTAHFFVPDPDKTFHRGSTDYFVSERKIDIGAFDSPTFTGLAVGVVEKVGKRDLQVVTHEPLSNGDGLNVLVKREVVGFRANIAEPKGEFDEDGEKRYRYRVEPNEMPKGLHQLRPNHPLSRNLDHNWQQALQKTSAERRIGLAWAACLREERLQLTATSEEGVSASVSLDGPFGAANKPEQALEQLHDLLGQLGTTQYHATVIELDAPQAYFIPNSQLKALRREVIEALTEARIKAHPRGGRKAESNPPPVYPESHLSFLANVYNQKARDFYHRHGVKLIDAAYEAHEEKGEVPVMITKHCLRFSFNLCPKQAKGVTGVRTKVAPMQLIHGDEVLTLKFDCKPCEMHVIGKMKGHIFDLPQPGSQQVVGHISPEDLLKTIPRAPH
;
A
#
# COMPACT_ATOMS: atom_id res chain seq x y z
N MET A 1 9.24 21.50 -0.38
CA MET A 1 9.64 21.12 -1.76
C MET A 1 9.04 19.75 -2.04
N SER A 2 8.45 19.54 -3.23
CA SER A 2 8.00 18.21 -3.66
C SER A 2 9.16 17.22 -3.64
N LEU A 3 8.87 15.92 -3.67
CA LEU A 3 9.88 14.86 -3.77
C LEU A 3 10.85 15.18 -4.92
N PRO A 4 12.17 15.30 -4.69
CA PRO A 4 13.14 15.61 -5.74
C PRO A 4 13.11 14.59 -6.87
N LYS A 5 13.22 15.04 -8.11
CA LYS A 5 13.11 14.17 -9.31
C LYS A 5 14.18 13.05 -9.36
N HIS A 6 15.29 13.20 -8.64
CA HIS A 6 16.33 12.17 -8.52
C HIS A 6 16.11 11.19 -7.35
N HIS A 7 15.11 11.40 -6.50
CA HIS A 7 14.79 10.49 -5.40
C HIS A 7 13.77 9.43 -5.83
N LEU A 8 13.96 8.21 -5.35
CA LEU A 8 13.00 7.12 -5.41
C LEU A 8 12.44 6.89 -4.00
N GLU A 9 11.14 7.02 -3.84
CA GLU A 9 10.43 6.86 -2.58
C GLU A 9 9.64 5.55 -2.57
N LEU A 10 9.94 4.65 -1.63
CA LEU A 10 9.11 3.49 -1.33
C LEU A 10 8.07 3.88 -0.27
N LEU A 11 6.80 3.94 -0.68
CA LEU A 11 5.69 4.35 0.17
C LEU A 11 4.90 3.13 0.68
N SER A 12 5.04 2.84 1.97
CA SER A 12 4.43 1.67 2.60
C SER A 12 3.14 2.04 3.35
N PRO A 13 2.10 1.16 3.30
CA PRO A 13 0.89 1.34 4.08
C PRO A 13 1.11 0.99 5.55
N ALA A 14 0.33 1.62 6.42
CA ALA A 14 0.22 1.18 7.80
C ALA A 14 -1.23 1.28 8.29
N ARG A 15 -1.68 0.24 9.02
CA ARG A 15 -2.94 0.27 9.74
C ARG A 15 -2.81 1.09 11.02
N ASP A 16 -1.68 0.92 11.69
CA ASP A 16 -1.36 1.55 12.96
C ASP A 16 0.12 1.96 13.03
N VAL A 17 0.46 2.73 14.06
CA VAL A 17 1.80 3.28 14.27
C VAL A 17 2.87 2.20 14.44
N ALA A 18 2.54 1.06 15.07
CA ALA A 18 3.49 -0.04 15.24
C ALA A 18 3.89 -0.65 13.88
N ILE A 19 2.91 -0.86 13.00
CA ILE A 19 3.15 -1.33 11.63
C ILE A 19 3.96 -0.30 10.83
N ALA A 20 3.67 1.01 11.01
CA ALA A 20 4.39 2.08 10.33
C ALA A 20 5.89 2.10 10.71
N ARG A 21 6.20 1.93 12.01
CA ARG A 21 7.60 1.84 12.49
C ARG A 21 8.33 0.66 11.86
N GLU A 22 7.70 -0.50 11.82
CA GLU A 22 8.29 -1.68 11.18
C GLU A 22 8.47 -1.50 9.67
N ALA A 23 7.53 -0.84 8.98
CA ALA A 23 7.69 -0.50 7.56
C ALA A 23 8.96 0.35 7.33
N ILE A 24 9.20 1.38 8.16
CA ILE A 24 10.40 2.22 8.09
C ILE A 24 11.65 1.38 8.32
N LEU A 25 11.67 0.52 9.36
CA LEU A 25 12.80 -0.35 9.64
C LEU A 25 13.08 -1.36 8.52
N HIS A 26 12.03 -1.78 7.78
CA HIS A 26 12.14 -2.69 6.63
C HIS A 26 12.45 -1.96 5.30
N GLY A 27 12.70 -0.65 5.34
CA GLY A 27 13.24 0.10 4.20
C GLY A 27 12.25 1.02 3.49
N ALA A 28 11.07 1.31 4.08
CA ALA A 28 10.19 2.35 3.55
C ALA A 28 10.83 3.74 3.69
N ASP A 29 10.71 4.55 2.63
CA ASP A 29 11.13 5.95 2.62
C ASP A 29 10.00 6.86 3.12
N ALA A 30 8.77 6.41 2.99
CA ALA A 30 7.59 7.07 3.52
C ALA A 30 6.55 6.03 3.95
N VAL A 31 5.68 6.43 4.88
CA VAL A 31 4.54 5.63 5.32
C VAL A 31 3.26 6.45 5.22
N TYR A 32 2.14 5.78 4.90
CA TYR A 32 0.83 6.44 4.92
C TYR A 32 -0.18 5.67 5.77
N LEU A 33 -0.93 6.42 6.58
CA LEU A 33 -1.92 5.88 7.51
C LEU A 33 -3.14 6.80 7.61
N GLY A 34 -4.22 6.29 8.22
CA GLY A 34 -5.40 7.10 8.53
C GLY A 34 -5.19 7.90 9.80
N GLY A 35 -5.70 9.13 9.83
CA GLY A 35 -5.94 9.88 11.08
C GLY A 35 -7.18 9.37 11.83
N PRO A 36 -7.66 10.11 12.83
CA PRO A 36 -8.87 9.72 13.59
C PRO A 36 -10.13 9.63 12.73
N SER A 37 -10.20 10.38 11.61
CA SER A 37 -11.35 10.45 10.71
C SER A 37 -10.95 10.81 9.28
N PHE A 38 -11.93 10.83 8.36
CA PHE A 38 -11.83 11.25 6.96
C PHE A 38 -10.85 10.43 6.08
N GLY A 39 -10.39 9.29 6.54
CA GLY A 39 -9.62 8.33 5.74
C GLY A 39 -10.52 7.29 5.07
N ALA A 40 -10.25 6.94 3.81
CA ALA A 40 -10.99 5.91 3.07
C ALA A 40 -10.73 4.48 3.57
N ARG A 41 -10.65 4.29 4.89
CA ARG A 41 -10.54 3.01 5.62
C ARG A 41 -10.93 3.23 7.08
N HIS A 42 -12.22 3.14 7.42
CA HIS A 42 -12.75 3.47 8.75
C HIS A 42 -12.13 2.70 9.92
N ASN A 43 -11.71 1.46 9.70
CA ASN A 43 -11.15 0.61 10.76
C ASN A 43 -9.62 0.71 10.91
N ALA A 44 -8.98 1.70 10.29
CA ALA A 44 -7.55 1.96 10.38
C ALA A 44 -7.30 3.41 10.83
N CYS A 45 -7.87 3.77 11.98
CA CYS A 45 -7.77 5.10 12.58
C CYS A 45 -6.64 5.13 13.61
N ASN A 46 -5.94 6.27 13.69
CA ASN A 46 -4.87 6.52 14.66
C ASN A 46 -5.07 7.88 15.30
N GLU A 47 -4.82 7.98 16.60
CA GLU A 47 -4.87 9.24 17.33
C GLU A 47 -3.73 10.18 16.89
N VAL A 48 -3.98 11.48 16.93
CA VAL A 48 -2.98 12.49 16.54
C VAL A 48 -1.71 12.40 17.40
N SER A 49 -1.85 12.09 18.68
CA SER A 49 -0.71 11.90 19.61
C SER A 49 0.19 10.73 19.21
N ASP A 50 -0.38 9.63 18.73
CA ASP A 50 0.37 8.46 18.28
C ASP A 50 1.07 8.75 16.95
N ILE A 51 0.40 9.50 16.07
CA ILE A 51 1.00 9.99 14.83
C ILE A 51 2.19 10.90 15.12
N ALA A 52 2.12 11.80 16.11
CA ALA A 52 3.23 12.67 16.50
C ALA A 52 4.46 11.86 16.95
N GLN A 53 4.26 10.79 17.73
CA GLN A 53 5.35 9.88 18.12
C GLN A 53 5.95 9.12 16.92
N LEU A 54 5.10 8.75 15.95
CA LEU A 54 5.57 8.14 14.71
C LEU A 54 6.41 9.12 13.88
N VAL A 55 5.97 10.38 13.78
CA VAL A 55 6.70 11.43 13.06
C VAL A 55 8.10 11.63 13.64
N GLU A 56 8.22 11.75 14.96
CA GLU A 56 9.53 11.86 15.63
C GLU A 56 10.43 10.65 15.30
N PHE A 57 9.87 9.44 15.33
CA PHE A 57 10.61 8.24 14.98
C PHE A 57 11.04 8.24 13.50
N ALA A 58 10.12 8.57 12.58
CA ALA A 58 10.36 8.56 11.14
C ALA A 58 11.44 9.60 10.74
N HIS A 59 11.36 10.79 11.30
CA HIS A 59 12.30 11.88 10.99
C HIS A 59 13.74 11.59 11.42
N ARG A 60 13.98 10.65 12.35
CA ARG A 60 15.32 10.13 12.64
C ARG A 60 15.98 9.49 11.42
N TYR A 61 15.18 8.93 10.52
CA TYR A 61 15.62 8.31 9.26
C TYR A 61 15.37 9.22 8.04
N HIS A 62 14.95 10.46 8.23
CA HIS A 62 14.43 11.33 7.19
C HIS A 62 13.31 10.67 6.37
N ALA A 63 12.62 9.69 6.94
CA ALA A 63 11.44 9.08 6.35
C ALA A 63 10.21 9.98 6.58
N ARG A 64 9.29 10.02 5.61
CA ARG A 64 8.12 10.90 5.61
C ARG A 64 6.88 10.18 6.14
N VAL A 65 5.98 10.93 6.77
CA VAL A 65 4.69 10.43 7.27
C VAL A 65 3.56 11.16 6.57
N PHE A 66 2.70 10.42 5.86
CA PHE A 66 1.53 10.97 5.16
C PHE A 66 0.24 10.52 5.85
N THR A 67 -0.70 11.45 6.01
CA THR A 67 -2.01 11.13 6.55
C THR A 67 -3.09 11.28 5.48
N THR A 68 -4.06 10.36 5.48
CA THR A 68 -5.13 10.37 4.49
C THR A 68 -6.33 11.17 4.96
N ILE A 69 -6.72 12.19 4.16
CA ILE A 69 -7.99 12.90 4.19
C ILE A 69 -8.64 12.68 2.82
N ASN A 70 -8.83 11.40 2.47
CA ASN A 70 -9.15 10.99 1.11
C ASN A 70 -10.55 10.37 0.96
N THR A 71 -11.50 10.97 1.63
CA THR A 71 -12.94 10.72 1.46
C THR A 71 -13.62 11.97 0.90
N ILE A 72 -14.80 11.78 0.30
CA ILE A 72 -15.72 12.88 0.04
C ILE A 72 -16.16 13.46 1.40
N LEU A 73 -16.17 14.79 1.53
CA LEU A 73 -16.63 15.47 2.72
C LEU A 73 -18.06 15.99 2.52
N HIS A 74 -18.87 15.93 3.58
CA HIS A 74 -20.13 16.63 3.65
C HIS A 74 -19.93 18.06 4.19
N ASP A 75 -20.87 18.96 3.94
CA ASP A 75 -20.73 20.38 4.37
C ASP A 75 -20.48 20.53 5.88
N ASN A 76 -21.15 19.72 6.71
CA ASN A 76 -20.97 19.71 8.16
C ASN A 76 -19.64 19.09 8.63
N GLU A 77 -18.89 18.46 7.74
CA GLU A 77 -17.58 17.83 8.02
C GLU A 77 -16.40 18.74 7.66
N LEU A 78 -16.63 19.82 6.92
CA LEU A 78 -15.56 20.73 6.45
C LEU A 78 -14.78 21.36 7.61
N GLU A 79 -15.48 21.90 8.62
CA GLU A 79 -14.82 22.51 9.79
C GLU A 79 -14.13 21.47 10.69
N PRO A 80 -14.71 20.31 11.00
CA PRO A 80 -13.97 19.21 11.63
C PRO A 80 -12.72 18.78 10.86
N ALA A 81 -12.80 18.66 9.53
CA ALA A 81 -11.65 18.30 8.70
C ALA A 81 -10.56 19.38 8.74
N ARG A 82 -10.94 20.68 8.66
CA ARG A 82 -9.99 21.79 8.79
C ARG A 82 -9.24 21.73 10.12
N LYS A 83 -9.95 21.54 11.24
CA LYS A 83 -9.33 21.43 12.58
C LYS A 83 -8.38 20.24 12.65
N LEU A 84 -8.77 19.09 12.12
CA LEU A 84 -7.89 17.91 12.08
C LEU A 84 -6.62 18.17 11.26
N ILE A 85 -6.74 18.86 10.12
CA ILE A 85 -5.59 19.22 9.28
C ILE A 85 -4.58 20.08 10.07
N HIS A 86 -5.05 21.06 10.84
CA HIS A 86 -4.17 21.86 11.72
C HIS A 86 -3.48 20.97 12.76
N GLN A 87 -4.21 20.09 13.44
CA GLN A 87 -3.63 19.17 14.44
C GLN A 87 -2.56 18.24 13.82
N LEU A 88 -2.81 17.71 12.62
CA LEU A 88 -1.84 16.86 11.92
C LEU A 88 -0.59 17.64 11.49
N TYR A 89 -0.77 18.90 11.07
CA TYR A 89 0.34 19.79 10.75
C TYR A 89 1.21 20.07 11.98
N ASP A 90 0.59 20.38 13.11
CA ASP A 90 1.27 20.64 14.38
C ASP A 90 1.98 19.36 14.91
N ALA A 91 1.40 18.19 14.66
CA ALA A 91 2.02 16.89 14.95
C ALA A 91 3.23 16.57 14.06
N GLY A 92 3.54 17.39 13.05
CA GLY A 92 4.69 17.24 12.18
C GLY A 92 4.46 16.36 10.94
N VAL A 93 3.23 15.99 10.62
CA VAL A 93 2.90 15.23 9.39
C VAL A 93 3.42 15.96 8.16
N ASP A 94 4.07 15.24 7.24
CA ASP A 94 4.75 15.82 6.09
C ASP A 94 3.80 16.20 4.95
N ALA A 95 2.78 15.37 4.70
CA ALA A 95 1.80 15.62 3.65
C ALA A 95 0.44 14.99 3.94
N LEU A 96 -0.59 15.52 3.27
CA LEU A 96 -1.95 14.96 3.27
C LEU A 96 -2.27 14.36 1.90
N ILE A 97 -2.82 13.15 1.90
CA ILE A 97 -3.38 12.52 0.69
C ILE A 97 -4.87 12.89 0.63
N VAL A 98 -5.27 13.69 -0.36
CA VAL A 98 -6.58 14.34 -0.42
C VAL A 98 -7.37 13.86 -1.63
N GLN A 99 -8.68 13.64 -1.46
CA GLN A 99 -9.64 13.38 -2.55
C GLN A 99 -10.52 14.58 -2.84
N ASP A 100 -11.16 15.14 -1.80
CA ASP A 100 -12.13 16.21 -1.93
C ASP A 100 -11.44 17.54 -2.20
N LEU A 101 -11.67 18.11 -3.39
CA LEU A 101 -11.04 19.38 -3.77
C LEU A 101 -11.58 20.60 -3.01
N GLY A 102 -12.68 20.45 -2.28
CA GLY A 102 -13.16 21.47 -1.32
C GLY A 102 -12.14 21.77 -0.22
N VAL A 103 -11.22 20.85 0.08
CA VAL A 103 -10.09 21.08 1.01
C VAL A 103 -9.19 22.22 0.53
N MET A 104 -9.09 22.44 -0.77
CA MET A 104 -8.29 23.53 -1.37
C MET A 104 -8.86 24.94 -1.04
N GLU A 105 -10.15 25.02 -0.71
CA GLU A 105 -10.86 26.27 -0.35
C GLU A 105 -10.97 26.47 1.17
N LEU A 106 -10.31 25.61 1.97
CA LEU A 106 -10.25 25.77 3.42
C LEU A 106 -9.01 26.56 3.83
N ASP A 107 -9.12 27.30 4.93
CA ASP A 107 -7.97 27.90 5.60
C ASP A 107 -7.20 26.83 6.35
N ILE A 108 -6.17 26.27 5.69
CA ILE A 108 -5.33 25.21 6.19
C ILE A 108 -3.86 25.64 6.24
N PRO A 109 -3.04 25.06 7.13
CA PRO A 109 -1.62 25.38 7.24
C PRO A 109 -0.88 25.02 5.93
N PRO A 110 0.35 25.52 5.74
CA PRO A 110 1.13 25.28 4.52
C PRO A 110 1.67 23.84 4.45
N ILE A 111 0.80 22.85 4.62
CA ILE A 111 1.14 21.42 4.49
C ILE A 111 1.13 21.00 3.02
N GLU A 112 2.01 20.08 2.67
CA GLU A 112 2.08 19.48 1.34
C GLU A 112 0.82 18.65 1.03
N LEU A 113 0.28 18.78 -0.19
CA LEU A 113 -0.93 18.07 -0.62
C LEU A 113 -0.61 17.12 -1.77
N HIS A 114 -1.02 15.87 -1.61
CA HIS A 114 -0.93 14.81 -2.62
C HIS A 114 -2.33 14.48 -3.14
N ALA A 115 -2.52 14.51 -4.46
CA ALA A 115 -3.79 14.13 -5.05
C ALA A 115 -3.98 12.62 -4.97
N SER A 116 -4.99 12.17 -4.24
CA SER A 116 -5.33 10.76 -4.08
C SER A 116 -5.66 10.11 -5.42
N THR A 117 -5.42 8.80 -5.56
CA THR A 117 -5.96 8.02 -6.70
C THR A 117 -7.48 8.17 -6.84
N GLN A 118 -8.18 8.52 -5.76
CA GLN A 118 -9.63 8.77 -5.74
C GLN A 118 -10.02 10.05 -6.53
N THR A 119 -9.08 10.91 -6.91
CA THR A 119 -9.32 12.04 -7.84
C THR A 119 -9.33 11.62 -9.30
N ASP A 120 -9.19 10.31 -9.59
CA ASP A 120 -9.31 9.70 -10.91
C ASP A 120 -8.35 10.30 -11.97
N ILE A 121 -7.04 10.21 -11.70
CA ILE A 121 -6.01 10.75 -12.58
C ILE A 121 -5.69 9.77 -13.71
N ARG A 122 -6.58 9.73 -14.73
CA ARG A 122 -6.45 8.86 -15.92
C ARG A 122 -5.99 9.57 -17.19
N THR A 123 -5.98 10.88 -17.18
CA THR A 123 -5.65 11.67 -18.38
C THR A 123 -4.57 12.70 -18.10
N LEU A 124 -3.78 13.03 -19.12
CA LEU A 124 -2.78 14.10 -19.04
C LEU A 124 -3.40 15.45 -18.66
N ALA A 125 -4.58 15.78 -19.21
CA ALA A 125 -5.24 17.05 -18.93
C ALA A 125 -5.59 17.18 -17.45
N ARG A 126 -6.12 16.12 -16.81
CA ARG A 126 -6.44 16.11 -15.37
C ARG A 126 -5.19 16.16 -14.50
N ALA A 127 -4.13 15.44 -14.90
CA ALA A 127 -2.85 15.48 -14.19
C ALA A 127 -2.24 16.90 -14.21
N LYS A 128 -2.21 17.55 -15.37
CA LYS A 128 -1.73 18.94 -15.52
C LYS A 128 -2.57 19.93 -14.69
N PHE A 129 -3.89 19.76 -14.69
CA PHE A 129 -4.76 20.58 -13.87
C PHE A 129 -4.40 20.47 -12.38
N LEU A 130 -4.31 19.25 -11.84
CA LEU A 130 -4.02 19.04 -10.42
C LEU A 130 -2.60 19.52 -10.03
N ASP A 131 -1.62 19.31 -10.90
CA ASP A 131 -0.26 19.83 -10.74
C ASP A 131 -0.26 21.36 -10.62
N GLN A 132 -0.95 22.05 -11.54
CA GLN A 132 -1.07 23.50 -11.57
C GLN A 132 -1.96 24.06 -10.45
N ALA A 133 -2.95 23.28 -9.97
CA ALA A 133 -3.80 23.65 -8.85
C ALA A 133 -3.09 23.58 -7.48
N GLY A 134 -1.84 23.08 -7.42
CA GLY A 134 -1.01 23.12 -6.20
C GLY A 134 -0.81 21.79 -5.51
N PHE A 135 -1.06 20.67 -6.18
CA PHE A 135 -0.63 19.36 -5.70
C PHE A 135 0.83 19.10 -6.02
N SER A 136 1.59 18.64 -5.04
CA SER A 136 3.03 18.32 -5.18
C SER A 136 3.29 16.88 -5.59
N GLN A 137 2.32 15.98 -5.42
CA GLN A 137 2.40 14.57 -5.78
C GLN A 137 1.06 14.08 -6.33
N LEU A 138 1.10 13.28 -7.40
CA LEU A 138 -0.07 12.78 -8.11
C LEU A 138 -0.10 11.25 -8.06
N VAL A 139 -1.12 10.68 -7.37
CA VAL A 139 -1.34 9.24 -7.34
C VAL A 139 -2.12 8.82 -8.57
N LEU A 140 -1.44 8.33 -9.58
CA LEU A 140 -2.05 7.98 -10.85
C LEU A 140 -3.03 6.81 -10.72
N ALA A 141 -3.99 6.75 -11.63
CA ALA A 141 -4.90 5.63 -11.76
C ALA A 141 -4.14 4.35 -12.16
N ARG A 142 -4.52 3.22 -11.57
CA ARG A 142 -3.86 1.92 -11.77
C ARG A 142 -4.03 1.36 -13.18
N GLU A 143 -4.98 1.90 -13.95
CA GLU A 143 -5.33 1.49 -15.31
C GLU A 143 -4.40 2.04 -16.39
N LEU A 144 -3.46 2.91 -16.04
CA LEU A 144 -2.53 3.51 -16.98
C LEU A 144 -1.43 2.52 -17.40
N ASN A 145 -1.02 2.62 -18.66
CA ASN A 145 0.15 1.91 -19.17
C ASN A 145 1.40 2.80 -19.09
N LEU A 146 2.58 2.20 -19.33
CA LEU A 146 3.87 2.90 -19.26
C LEU A 146 3.96 4.15 -20.15
N LYS A 147 3.31 4.15 -21.34
CA LYS A 147 3.33 5.30 -22.26
C LYS A 147 2.49 6.45 -21.71
N GLU A 148 1.33 6.14 -21.13
CA GLU A 148 0.43 7.13 -20.50
C GLU A 148 1.08 7.73 -19.25
N ILE A 149 1.76 6.90 -18.43
CA ILE A 149 2.52 7.35 -17.25
C ILE A 149 3.65 8.29 -17.68
N ARG A 150 4.44 7.90 -18.69
CA ARG A 150 5.53 8.74 -19.24
C ARG A 150 5.00 10.10 -19.73
N ALA A 151 3.93 10.11 -20.50
CA ALA A 151 3.35 11.34 -21.03
C ALA A 151 2.92 12.31 -19.91
N ILE A 152 2.41 11.78 -18.79
CA ILE A 152 2.07 12.59 -17.62
C ILE A 152 3.34 13.09 -16.92
N ALA A 153 4.33 12.22 -16.70
CA ALA A 153 5.58 12.58 -16.03
C ALA A 153 6.40 13.64 -16.76
N ASP A 154 6.38 13.60 -18.10
CA ASP A 154 7.10 14.57 -18.95
C ASP A 154 6.44 15.96 -18.95
N GLU A 155 5.15 16.06 -18.64
CA GLU A 155 4.36 17.28 -18.77
C GLU A 155 3.88 17.85 -17.41
N THR A 156 4.35 17.30 -16.29
CA THR A 156 4.01 17.77 -14.93
C THR A 156 5.25 17.91 -14.07
N ASP A 157 5.20 18.85 -13.12
CA ASP A 157 6.26 19.07 -12.13
C ASP A 157 6.05 18.29 -10.84
N ALA A 158 4.81 17.90 -10.55
CA ALA A 158 4.48 17.08 -9.40
C ALA A 158 5.15 15.71 -9.47
N ALA A 159 5.52 15.15 -8.32
CA ALA A 159 6.04 13.78 -8.24
C ALA A 159 4.97 12.78 -8.66
N ILE A 160 5.35 11.82 -9.50
CA ILE A 160 4.44 10.78 -9.96
C ILE A 160 4.50 9.59 -9.00
N GLU A 161 3.35 9.27 -8.39
CA GLU A 161 3.15 8.13 -7.51
C GLU A 161 2.32 7.05 -8.23
N PHE A 162 2.75 5.79 -8.14
CA PHE A 162 2.05 4.68 -8.74
C PHE A 162 1.95 3.48 -7.79
N PHE A 163 0.79 2.78 -7.81
CA PHE A 163 0.61 1.56 -7.03
C PHE A 163 1.36 0.40 -7.63
N ILE A 164 2.26 -0.20 -6.86
CA ILE A 164 3.12 -1.31 -7.30
C ILE A 164 2.71 -2.68 -6.77
N HIS A 165 1.93 -2.75 -5.70
CA HIS A 165 1.53 -4.02 -5.08
C HIS A 165 0.20 -3.92 -4.34
N GLY A 166 -0.49 -5.07 -4.23
CA GLY A 166 -1.64 -5.27 -3.38
C GLY A 166 -2.99 -5.24 -4.10
N ALA A 167 -4.07 -5.14 -3.34
CA ALA A 167 -5.43 -5.31 -3.85
C ALA A 167 -5.81 -4.29 -4.94
N LEU A 168 -6.35 -4.79 -6.06
CA LEU A 168 -6.94 -3.97 -7.12
C LEU A 168 -8.42 -3.71 -6.87
N CYS A 169 -8.85 -2.47 -7.12
CA CYS A 169 -10.24 -2.13 -7.34
C CYS A 169 -10.58 -2.33 -8.81
N VAL A 170 -11.71 -3.00 -9.12
CA VAL A 170 -12.15 -3.19 -10.49
C VAL A 170 -12.69 -1.91 -11.11
N ALA A 171 -13.31 -1.05 -10.30
CA ALA A 171 -13.84 0.24 -10.74
C ALA A 171 -12.72 1.26 -10.91
N PHE A 172 -12.95 2.25 -11.77
CA PHE A 172 -12.18 3.47 -11.73
C PHE A 172 -12.26 4.09 -10.33
N SER A 173 -11.13 4.52 -9.81
CA SER A 173 -11.04 5.05 -8.45
C SER A 173 -11.91 6.31 -8.31
N GLY A 174 -12.65 6.42 -7.20
CA GLY A 174 -13.59 7.52 -6.97
C GLY A 174 -14.90 7.45 -7.77
N GLN A 175 -15.10 6.42 -8.61
CA GLN A 175 -16.29 6.30 -9.48
C GLN A 175 -17.05 4.99 -9.25
N CYS A 176 -17.17 4.55 -7.99
CA CYS A 176 -17.90 3.34 -7.64
C CYS A 176 -19.03 3.67 -6.66
N ASN A 177 -20.26 3.63 -7.17
CA ASN A 177 -21.49 3.90 -6.42
C ASN A 177 -22.30 2.62 -6.12
N ILE A 178 -21.80 1.43 -6.53
CA ILE A 178 -22.55 0.16 -6.37
C ILE A 178 -22.83 -0.16 -4.88
N SER A 179 -21.87 0.16 -3.98
CA SER A 179 -22.08 -0.03 -2.54
C SER A 179 -23.22 0.83 -2.03
N HIS A 180 -23.28 2.09 -2.42
CA HIS A 180 -24.35 3.00 -2.03
C HIS A 180 -25.68 2.56 -2.63
N ALA A 181 -25.72 2.26 -3.93
CA ALA A 181 -26.93 1.82 -4.62
C ALA A 181 -27.60 0.59 -4.00
N GLN A 182 -26.79 -0.34 -3.46
CA GLN A 182 -27.29 -1.60 -2.94
C GLN A 182 -27.50 -1.64 -1.42
N THR A 183 -26.68 -0.90 -0.66
CA THR A 183 -26.57 -1.07 0.80
C THR A 183 -26.57 0.25 1.59
N GLY A 184 -26.55 1.41 0.93
CA GLY A 184 -26.35 2.73 1.57
C GLY A 184 -24.91 3.00 2.03
N ARG A 185 -24.00 2.00 1.97
CA ARG A 185 -22.59 2.17 2.32
C ARG A 185 -21.85 2.89 1.20
N SER A 186 -20.93 3.81 1.53
CA SER A 186 -20.19 4.55 0.52
C SER A 186 -18.76 4.04 0.35
N ALA A 187 -18.46 3.51 -0.83
CA ALA A 187 -17.10 3.16 -1.23
C ALA A 187 -16.20 4.40 -1.35
N ASN A 188 -16.77 5.55 -1.71
CA ASN A 188 -16.08 6.84 -1.85
C ASN A 188 -15.79 7.49 -0.48
N ARG A 189 -16.40 6.98 0.58
CA ARG A 189 -16.17 7.40 1.97
C ARG A 189 -15.50 6.32 2.83
N GLY A 190 -14.96 5.26 2.20
CA GLY A 190 -14.18 4.22 2.87
C GLY A 190 -14.98 3.04 3.41
N ASP A 191 -16.30 2.99 3.18
CA ASP A 191 -17.19 1.91 3.61
C ASP A 191 -17.71 1.09 2.43
N CYS A 192 -16.78 0.41 1.73
CA CYS A 192 -17.09 -0.41 0.57
C CYS A 192 -17.77 -1.73 0.98
N SER A 193 -18.92 -2.07 0.37
CA SER A 193 -19.62 -3.35 0.57
C SER A 193 -18.94 -4.54 -0.12
N GLN A 194 -17.93 -4.29 -0.96
CA GLN A 194 -17.23 -5.29 -1.76
C GLN A 194 -18.14 -6.11 -2.70
N ALA A 195 -19.20 -5.51 -3.24
CA ALA A 195 -20.10 -6.15 -4.19
C ALA A 195 -19.36 -6.80 -5.39
N CYS A 196 -18.21 -6.24 -5.80
CA CYS A 196 -17.36 -6.83 -6.85
C CYS A 196 -16.72 -8.19 -6.47
N ARG A 197 -16.83 -8.64 -5.22
CA ARG A 197 -16.32 -9.93 -4.74
C ARG A 197 -17.40 -11.01 -4.64
N LEU A 198 -18.66 -10.67 -4.92
CA LEU A 198 -19.75 -11.62 -4.94
C LEU A 198 -19.69 -12.54 -6.18
N PRO A 199 -20.23 -13.76 -6.10
CA PRO A 199 -20.41 -14.61 -7.28
C PRO A 199 -21.54 -14.09 -8.15
N TYR A 200 -21.35 -14.05 -9.46
CA TYR A 200 -22.33 -13.64 -10.45
C TYR A 200 -22.52 -14.69 -11.55
N THR A 201 -23.73 -14.82 -12.03
CA THR A 201 -24.02 -15.51 -13.29
C THR A 201 -24.04 -14.48 -14.42
N LEU A 202 -23.22 -14.68 -15.45
CA LEU A 202 -23.17 -13.84 -16.65
C LEU A 202 -24.08 -14.44 -17.74
N LYS A 203 -25.03 -13.63 -18.23
CA LYS A 203 -25.89 -13.99 -19.35
C LYS A 203 -25.71 -13.03 -20.52
N ASP A 204 -25.84 -13.56 -21.73
CA ASP A 204 -25.92 -12.77 -22.96
C ASP A 204 -27.30 -12.11 -23.14
N GLU A 205 -27.45 -11.32 -24.22
CA GLU A 205 -28.70 -10.62 -24.58
C GLU A 205 -29.91 -11.56 -24.80
N LYS A 206 -29.65 -12.86 -25.05
CA LYS A 206 -30.68 -13.88 -25.30
C LYS A 206 -30.96 -14.75 -24.07
N GLY A 207 -30.32 -14.45 -22.94
CA GLY A 207 -30.45 -15.24 -21.71
C GLY A 207 -29.53 -16.47 -21.65
N GLY A 208 -28.67 -16.67 -22.67
CA GLY A 208 -27.64 -17.74 -22.67
C GLY A 208 -26.60 -17.53 -21.58
N VAL A 209 -26.32 -18.56 -20.76
CA VAL A 209 -25.34 -18.48 -19.67
C VAL A 209 -23.92 -18.58 -20.25
N ILE A 210 -23.13 -17.56 -20.04
CA ILE A 210 -21.70 -17.50 -20.42
C ILE A 210 -20.83 -18.00 -19.26
N ALA A 211 -21.14 -17.59 -18.03
CA ALA A 211 -20.46 -18.05 -16.82
C ALA A 211 -21.48 -18.18 -15.68
N TYR A 212 -21.35 -19.25 -14.88
CA TYR A 212 -22.26 -19.57 -13.79
C TYR A 212 -21.55 -19.41 -12.45
N GLU A 213 -22.10 -18.55 -11.58
CA GLU A 213 -21.61 -18.29 -10.20
C GLU A 213 -20.11 -18.14 -10.09
N LYS A 214 -19.54 -17.18 -10.83
CA LYS A 214 -18.12 -16.83 -10.82
C LYS A 214 -17.92 -15.42 -10.24
N HIS A 215 -16.80 -15.18 -9.63
CA HIS A 215 -16.43 -13.86 -9.08
C HIS A 215 -15.94 -12.91 -10.18
N LEU A 216 -16.82 -12.60 -11.13
CA LEU A 216 -16.50 -11.99 -12.42
C LEU A 216 -15.94 -10.57 -12.34
N LEU A 217 -16.21 -9.85 -11.26
CA LEU A 217 -15.66 -8.52 -10.97
C LEU A 217 -14.49 -8.56 -9.97
N SER A 218 -14.09 -9.76 -9.51
CA SER A 218 -12.95 -9.91 -8.60
C SER A 218 -11.64 -9.92 -9.38
N MET A 219 -10.75 -8.98 -9.05
CA MET A 219 -9.44 -8.86 -9.69
C MET A 219 -8.38 -9.66 -8.91
N LYS A 220 -7.38 -10.18 -9.62
CA LYS A 220 -6.08 -10.58 -9.04
C LYS A 220 -5.43 -9.38 -8.39
N ASP A 221 -4.46 -9.61 -7.51
CA ASP A 221 -3.75 -8.52 -6.84
C ASP A 221 -2.62 -7.96 -7.74
N ASN A 222 -2.38 -6.66 -7.61
CA ASN A 222 -1.33 -5.96 -8.35
C ASN A 222 0.04 -6.45 -7.91
N ASN A 223 0.91 -6.72 -8.87
CA ASN A 223 2.32 -7.02 -8.65
C ASN A 223 3.16 -6.46 -9.81
N GLN A 224 3.87 -5.36 -9.55
CA GLN A 224 4.71 -4.65 -10.52
C GLN A 224 6.20 -4.98 -10.36
N SER A 225 6.55 -6.03 -9.64
CA SER A 225 7.96 -6.34 -9.35
C SER A 225 8.83 -6.49 -10.59
N ALA A 226 8.28 -7.06 -11.67
CA ALA A 226 8.96 -7.16 -12.96
C ALA A 226 9.05 -5.83 -13.73
N ASN A 227 8.24 -4.83 -13.36
CA ASN A 227 8.14 -3.56 -14.07
C ASN A 227 8.80 -2.39 -13.33
N ILE A 228 9.45 -2.59 -12.19
CA ILE A 228 10.00 -1.50 -11.35
C ILE A 228 10.94 -0.61 -12.16
N ARG A 229 11.91 -1.19 -12.89
CA ARG A 229 12.83 -0.43 -13.74
C ARG A 229 12.09 0.38 -14.81
N ALA A 230 11.15 -0.23 -15.51
CA ALA A 230 10.36 0.43 -16.54
C ALA A 230 9.49 1.58 -15.98
N LEU A 231 8.96 1.43 -14.78
CA LEU A 231 8.22 2.48 -14.07
C LEU A 231 9.15 3.65 -13.67
N VAL A 232 10.36 3.38 -13.17
CA VAL A 232 11.39 4.41 -12.92
C VAL A 232 11.72 5.18 -14.19
N GLU A 233 11.94 4.48 -15.30
CA GLU A 233 12.20 5.06 -16.62
C GLU A 233 11.00 5.85 -17.14
N ALA A 234 9.78 5.42 -16.86
CA ALA A 234 8.55 6.15 -17.20
C ALA A 234 8.33 7.41 -16.34
N GLY A 235 9.18 7.69 -15.36
CA GLY A 235 9.13 8.89 -14.55
C GLY A 235 8.42 8.73 -13.20
N VAL A 236 8.03 7.51 -12.79
CA VAL A 236 7.53 7.25 -11.44
C VAL A 236 8.63 7.52 -10.42
N ARG A 237 8.30 8.22 -9.35
CA ARG A 237 9.23 8.58 -8.26
C ARG A 237 8.76 8.10 -6.90
N SER A 238 7.46 7.87 -6.69
CA SER A 238 6.91 7.28 -5.49
C SER A 238 6.21 5.95 -5.79
N PHE A 239 6.66 4.88 -5.14
CA PHE A 239 6.27 3.48 -5.36
C PHE A 239 5.39 3.03 -4.22
N LYS A 240 4.07 3.03 -4.44
CA LYS A 240 3.08 2.81 -3.39
C LYS A 240 2.63 1.38 -3.27
N ILE A 241 2.73 0.84 -2.06
CA ILE A 241 2.15 -0.45 -1.68
C ILE A 241 0.72 -0.23 -1.17
N GLU A 242 -0.28 -0.98 -1.67
CA GLU A 242 -1.63 -1.02 -1.11
C GLU A 242 -1.68 -2.00 0.07
N GLY A 243 -2.37 -1.63 1.14
CA GLY A 243 -2.49 -2.57 2.25
C GLY A 243 -2.79 -1.98 3.63
N ARG A 244 -3.52 -0.86 3.75
CA ARG A 244 -3.83 -0.26 5.08
C ARG A 244 -4.62 -1.17 6.05
N TYR A 245 -5.27 -2.23 5.56
CA TYR A 245 -5.91 -3.25 6.42
C TYR A 245 -5.05 -4.50 6.62
N LYS A 246 -3.85 -4.53 6.06
CA LYS A 246 -2.96 -5.67 6.15
C LYS A 246 -2.27 -5.74 7.50
N ASP A 247 -1.84 -6.95 7.86
CA ASP A 247 -1.13 -7.23 9.10
C ASP A 247 0.37 -6.85 9.02
N MET A 248 1.02 -6.96 10.15
CA MET A 248 2.45 -6.69 10.34
C MET A 248 3.34 -7.53 9.40
N GLY A 249 3.02 -8.82 9.26
CA GLY A 249 3.79 -9.75 8.43
C GLY A 249 3.78 -9.37 6.95
N TYR A 250 2.61 -8.99 6.42
CA TYR A 250 2.47 -8.49 5.06
C TYR A 250 3.31 -7.23 4.85
N VAL A 251 3.21 -6.25 5.74
CA VAL A 251 3.90 -4.96 5.57
C VAL A 251 5.42 -5.14 5.62
N LYS A 252 5.94 -5.91 6.60
CA LYS A 252 7.36 -6.26 6.69
C LYS A 252 7.87 -6.91 5.39
N ASN A 253 7.16 -7.93 4.94
CA ASN A 253 7.52 -8.73 3.77
C ASN A 253 7.53 -7.92 2.48
N ILE A 254 6.42 -7.26 2.17
CA ILE A 254 6.26 -6.55 0.90
C ILE A 254 7.15 -5.30 0.85
N THR A 255 7.32 -4.59 1.97
CA THR A 255 8.24 -3.45 2.05
C THR A 255 9.69 -3.90 1.80
N ALA A 256 10.14 -4.96 2.48
CA ALA A 256 11.48 -5.52 2.29
C ALA A 256 11.71 -5.99 0.84
N TYR A 257 10.72 -6.66 0.26
CA TYR A 257 10.78 -7.13 -1.12
C TYR A 257 10.99 -6.00 -2.14
N TYR A 258 10.16 -4.95 -2.06
CA TYR A 258 10.29 -3.82 -2.99
C TYR A 258 11.49 -2.93 -2.66
N ARG A 259 11.94 -2.87 -1.40
CA ARG A 259 13.19 -2.18 -1.07
C ARG A 259 14.37 -2.80 -1.80
N GLN A 260 14.50 -4.12 -1.79
CA GLN A 260 15.55 -4.81 -2.54
C GLN A 260 15.48 -4.50 -4.03
N ARG A 261 14.28 -4.54 -4.65
CA ARG A 261 14.09 -4.23 -6.06
C ARG A 261 14.48 -2.79 -6.44
N LEU A 262 14.16 -1.83 -5.57
CA LEU A 262 14.56 -0.44 -5.80
C LEU A 262 16.06 -0.24 -5.56
N ASP A 263 16.66 -0.97 -4.63
CA ASP A 263 18.09 -0.93 -4.41
C ASP A 263 18.87 -1.49 -5.62
N ASP A 264 18.40 -2.60 -6.22
CA ASP A 264 18.95 -3.14 -7.46
C ASP A 264 18.93 -2.08 -8.59
N VAL A 265 17.88 -1.25 -8.66
CA VAL A 265 17.82 -0.13 -9.63
C VAL A 265 18.81 0.96 -9.30
N LEU A 266 18.95 1.33 -8.02
CA LEU A 266 19.84 2.39 -7.57
C LEU A 266 21.33 2.04 -7.76
N GLU A 267 21.70 0.75 -7.69
CA GLU A 267 23.05 0.28 -7.98
C GLU A 267 23.46 0.56 -9.41
N ASP A 268 22.53 0.45 -10.36
CA ASP A 268 22.76 0.71 -11.79
C ASP A 268 22.53 2.18 -12.21
N ARG A 269 21.94 3.01 -11.31
CA ARG A 269 21.52 4.38 -11.60
C ARG A 269 22.08 5.36 -10.55
N PRO A 270 23.38 5.72 -10.66
CA PRO A 270 24.04 6.66 -9.72
C PRO A 270 23.48 8.09 -9.80
N ASP A 271 22.68 8.41 -10.81
CA ASP A 271 21.92 9.65 -10.94
C ASP A 271 20.69 9.71 -10.04
N LEU A 272 20.29 8.58 -9.44
CA LEU A 272 19.16 8.45 -8.54
C LEU A 272 19.61 8.15 -7.11
N ALA A 273 18.77 8.51 -6.14
CA ALA A 273 19.03 8.31 -4.72
C ALA A 273 17.79 7.83 -3.97
N ARG A 274 17.97 7.26 -2.78
CA ARG A 274 16.87 7.00 -1.86
C ARG A 274 16.28 8.30 -1.35
N ALA A 275 14.99 8.30 -1.07
CA ALA A 275 14.30 9.46 -0.49
C ALA A 275 14.49 9.57 1.03
N SER A 276 15.12 8.60 1.68
CA SER A 276 15.36 8.57 3.12
C SER A 276 16.72 7.94 3.47
N SER A 277 17.16 8.10 4.71
CA SER A 277 18.49 7.73 5.18
C SER A 277 18.59 6.29 5.65
N GLY A 278 19.81 5.77 5.61
CA GLY A 278 20.19 4.48 6.17
C GLY A 278 19.90 3.30 5.25
N ARG A 279 20.64 2.22 5.47
CA ARG A 279 20.51 0.95 4.76
C ARG A 279 19.89 -0.10 5.68
N THR A 280 19.00 -0.91 5.10
CA THR A 280 18.31 -1.98 5.83
C THR A 280 18.96 -3.33 5.53
N ALA A 281 19.31 -4.07 6.58
CA ALA A 281 19.62 -5.49 6.52
C ALA A 281 18.36 -6.29 6.90
N HIS A 282 17.95 -7.24 6.05
CA HIS A 282 16.83 -8.13 6.31
C HIS A 282 17.35 -9.49 6.81
N PHE A 283 16.71 -10.05 7.85
CA PHE A 283 17.07 -11.34 8.46
C PHE A 283 16.14 -12.47 8.04
N PHE A 284 15.43 -12.29 6.95
CA PHE A 284 14.56 -13.25 6.28
C PHE A 284 14.64 -13.02 4.77
N VAL A 285 14.14 -13.97 4.00
CA VAL A 285 14.01 -13.83 2.55
C VAL A 285 12.61 -13.30 2.25
N PRO A 286 12.48 -12.07 1.72
CA PRO A 286 11.18 -11.53 1.35
C PRO A 286 10.59 -12.28 0.16
N ASP A 287 9.32 -12.68 0.27
CA ASP A 287 8.60 -13.40 -0.77
C ASP A 287 7.12 -12.96 -0.78
N PRO A 288 6.67 -12.24 -1.81
CA PRO A 288 5.30 -11.75 -1.88
C PRO A 288 4.26 -12.88 -1.92
N ASP A 289 4.62 -14.06 -2.42
CA ASP A 289 3.70 -15.19 -2.55
C ASP A 289 3.40 -15.90 -1.21
N LYS A 290 4.20 -15.63 -0.16
CA LYS A 290 3.97 -16.12 1.21
C LYS A 290 2.94 -15.30 1.99
N THR A 291 2.46 -14.18 1.46
CA THR A 291 1.44 -13.35 2.06
C THR A 291 0.17 -13.32 1.22
N PHE A 292 -0.92 -12.79 1.79
CA PHE A 292 -2.23 -12.82 1.15
C PHE A 292 -2.25 -12.16 -0.24
N HIS A 293 -2.62 -12.92 -1.27
CA HIS A 293 -2.94 -12.45 -2.62
C HIS A 293 -4.01 -13.36 -3.28
N ARG A 294 -4.64 -12.88 -4.36
CA ARG A 294 -5.66 -13.60 -5.18
C ARG A 294 -5.10 -14.03 -6.54
N GLY A 295 -3.84 -14.43 -6.57
CA GLY A 295 -3.03 -14.47 -7.78
C GLY A 295 -2.50 -13.08 -8.12
N SER A 296 -1.53 -12.99 -9.02
CA SER A 296 -0.80 -11.77 -9.35
C SER A 296 -1.07 -11.32 -10.78
N THR A 297 -1.09 -10.00 -11.00
CA THR A 297 -1.21 -9.38 -12.32
C THR A 297 -0.46 -8.03 -12.33
N ASP A 298 0.13 -7.67 -13.47
CA ASP A 298 0.62 -6.31 -13.73
C ASP A 298 -0.47 -5.37 -14.28
N TYR A 299 -1.70 -5.86 -14.30
CA TYR A 299 -2.92 -5.18 -14.71
C TYR A 299 -2.87 -4.67 -16.16
N PHE A 300 -2.65 -3.38 -16.39
CA PHE A 300 -2.56 -2.77 -17.72
C PHE A 300 -1.22 -2.10 -18.00
N VAL A 301 -0.24 -2.22 -17.11
CA VAL A 301 1.03 -1.48 -17.21
C VAL A 301 1.81 -1.84 -18.47
N SER A 302 1.94 -3.11 -18.79
CA SER A 302 2.59 -3.55 -20.04
C SER A 302 1.60 -3.54 -21.21
N GLU A 303 0.50 -4.27 -21.08
CA GLU A 303 -0.52 -4.44 -22.11
C GLU A 303 -1.87 -4.91 -21.51
N ARG A 304 -2.91 -4.97 -22.36
CA ARG A 304 -4.20 -5.50 -21.95
C ARG A 304 -4.18 -7.03 -22.00
N LYS A 305 -4.39 -7.68 -20.85
CA LYS A 305 -4.41 -9.14 -20.67
C LYS A 305 -5.81 -9.67 -20.44
N ILE A 306 -6.06 -10.92 -20.82
CA ILE A 306 -7.33 -11.62 -20.59
C ILE A 306 -7.42 -12.05 -19.13
N ASP A 307 -6.31 -12.51 -18.57
CA ASP A 307 -6.22 -13.19 -17.27
C ASP A 307 -5.87 -12.23 -16.12
N ILE A 308 -6.68 -11.18 -15.94
CA ILE A 308 -6.53 -10.23 -14.83
C ILE A 308 -7.54 -10.46 -13.70
N GLY A 309 -8.53 -11.34 -13.91
CA GLY A 309 -9.59 -11.64 -12.95
C GLY A 309 -9.27 -12.83 -12.05
N ALA A 310 -9.72 -12.78 -10.80
CA ALA A 310 -9.72 -13.90 -9.86
C ALA A 310 -11.13 -14.50 -9.80
N PHE A 311 -11.54 -15.19 -10.89
CA PHE A 311 -12.92 -15.61 -11.10
C PHE A 311 -13.33 -16.84 -10.29
N ASP A 312 -12.38 -17.68 -9.88
CA ASP A 312 -12.66 -18.93 -9.18
C ASP A 312 -12.79 -18.76 -7.67
N SER A 313 -12.03 -17.84 -7.08
CA SER A 313 -12.08 -17.53 -5.65
C SER A 313 -11.69 -16.09 -5.38
N PRO A 314 -12.42 -15.36 -4.50
CA PRO A 314 -12.04 -14.03 -4.05
C PRO A 314 -11.09 -14.08 -2.84
N THR A 315 -10.70 -15.28 -2.39
CA THR A 315 -9.89 -15.54 -1.20
C THR A 315 -8.46 -15.96 -1.56
N PHE A 316 -7.59 -15.96 -0.57
CA PHE A 316 -6.22 -16.46 -0.72
C PHE A 316 -6.22 -18.00 -0.76
N THR A 317 -5.84 -18.56 -1.89
CA THR A 317 -5.71 -20.01 -2.07
C THR A 317 -4.35 -20.55 -1.64
N GLY A 318 -3.41 -19.67 -1.29
CA GLY A 318 -2.05 -20.07 -0.92
C GLY A 318 -1.14 -20.34 -2.12
N LEU A 319 0.15 -20.48 -1.83
CA LEU A 319 1.17 -20.94 -2.78
C LEU A 319 0.98 -22.43 -3.05
N ALA A 320 0.91 -22.83 -4.31
CA ALA A 320 0.92 -24.23 -4.67
C ALA A 320 2.24 -24.87 -4.18
N VAL A 321 2.16 -25.87 -3.31
CA VAL A 321 3.35 -26.51 -2.72
C VAL A 321 3.49 -27.98 -3.10
N GLY A 322 2.48 -28.56 -3.73
CA GLY A 322 2.52 -29.96 -4.13
C GLY A 322 1.14 -30.57 -4.38
N VAL A 323 1.00 -31.84 -4.07
CA VAL A 323 -0.22 -32.63 -4.28
C VAL A 323 -0.53 -33.55 -3.10
N VAL A 324 -1.81 -33.85 -2.94
CA VAL A 324 -2.29 -34.90 -2.01
C VAL A 324 -2.30 -36.22 -2.73
N GLU A 325 -1.40 -37.14 -2.37
CA GLU A 325 -1.36 -38.51 -2.93
C GLU A 325 -2.51 -39.37 -2.41
N LYS A 326 -2.77 -39.30 -1.10
CA LYS A 326 -3.75 -40.18 -0.44
C LYS A 326 -4.37 -39.51 0.77
N VAL A 327 -5.66 -39.72 0.97
CA VAL A 327 -6.41 -39.28 2.17
C VAL A 327 -6.68 -40.52 3.04
N GLY A 328 -6.14 -40.53 4.26
CA GLY A 328 -6.41 -41.51 5.29
C GLY A 328 -7.61 -41.15 6.18
N LYS A 329 -7.83 -41.88 7.26
CA LYS A 329 -8.90 -41.61 8.22
C LYS A 329 -8.62 -40.36 9.08
N ARG A 330 -7.35 -40.08 9.41
CA ARG A 330 -6.90 -38.99 10.28
C ARG A 330 -5.70 -38.23 9.73
N ASP A 331 -5.20 -38.61 8.57
CA ASP A 331 -4.00 -38.07 7.97
C ASP A 331 -4.11 -37.97 6.45
N LEU A 332 -3.17 -37.24 5.84
CA LEU A 332 -2.96 -37.16 4.40
C LEU A 332 -1.51 -37.56 4.09
N GLN A 333 -1.32 -38.25 2.99
CA GLN A 333 0.00 -38.41 2.37
C GLN A 333 0.12 -37.33 1.27
N VAL A 334 1.16 -36.54 1.35
CA VAL A 334 1.38 -35.42 0.41
C VAL A 334 2.80 -35.48 -0.14
N VAL A 335 2.95 -35.02 -1.38
CA VAL A 335 4.23 -34.77 -2.02
C VAL A 335 4.34 -33.27 -2.30
N THR A 336 5.44 -32.68 -1.86
CA THR A 336 5.67 -31.23 -1.98
C THR A 336 7.04 -30.95 -2.59
N HIS A 337 7.18 -29.78 -3.21
CA HIS A 337 8.46 -29.27 -3.72
C HIS A 337 9.19 -28.39 -2.70
N GLU A 338 8.50 -28.03 -1.59
CA GLU A 338 9.09 -27.32 -0.46
C GLU A 338 8.89 -28.12 0.83
N PRO A 339 9.79 -27.99 1.81
CA PRO A 339 9.60 -28.61 3.11
C PRO A 339 8.35 -28.05 3.82
N LEU A 340 7.62 -28.95 4.51
CA LEU A 340 6.52 -28.60 5.41
C LEU A 340 6.98 -28.62 6.86
N SER A 341 6.32 -27.81 7.67
CA SER A 341 6.55 -27.72 9.11
C SER A 341 5.25 -27.90 9.91
N ASN A 342 5.40 -28.33 11.15
CA ASN A 342 4.27 -28.32 12.09
C ASN A 342 3.73 -26.91 12.23
N GLY A 343 2.41 -26.77 12.17
CA GLY A 343 1.74 -25.46 12.24
C GLY A 343 1.49 -24.80 10.88
N ASP A 344 2.00 -25.33 9.76
CA ASP A 344 1.70 -24.82 8.43
C ASP A 344 0.21 -24.84 8.15
N GLY A 345 -0.30 -23.77 7.53
CA GLY A 345 -1.64 -23.71 6.99
C GLY A 345 -1.68 -24.25 5.58
N LEU A 346 -2.49 -25.27 5.35
CA LEU A 346 -2.64 -25.92 4.07
C LEU A 346 -4.05 -25.79 3.54
N ASN A 347 -4.21 -25.69 2.21
CA ASN A 347 -5.49 -25.57 1.53
C ASN A 347 -5.59 -26.55 0.36
N VAL A 348 -6.80 -27.03 0.13
CA VAL A 348 -7.22 -27.73 -1.07
C VAL A 348 -8.51 -27.12 -1.61
N LEU A 349 -8.71 -27.16 -2.92
CA LEU A 349 -9.93 -26.65 -3.56
C LEU A 349 -10.90 -27.80 -3.80
N VAL A 350 -11.97 -27.90 -3.02
CA VAL A 350 -13.01 -28.93 -3.15
C VAL A 350 -14.28 -28.28 -3.70
N LYS A 351 -14.74 -28.71 -4.88
CA LYS A 351 -15.99 -28.18 -5.51
C LYS A 351 -16.11 -26.65 -5.52
N ARG A 352 -15.00 -25.94 -5.79
CA ARG A 352 -14.87 -24.46 -5.78
C ARG A 352 -14.81 -23.80 -4.39
N GLU A 353 -14.82 -24.58 -3.31
CA GLU A 353 -14.61 -24.07 -1.97
C GLU A 353 -13.18 -24.33 -1.53
N VAL A 354 -12.54 -23.32 -0.94
CA VAL A 354 -11.20 -23.47 -0.34
C VAL A 354 -11.36 -24.09 1.02
N VAL A 355 -10.90 -25.33 1.15
CA VAL A 355 -10.89 -26.09 2.41
C VAL A 355 -9.52 -25.96 3.04
N GLY A 356 -9.43 -25.15 4.10
CA GLY A 356 -8.20 -24.93 4.85
C GLY A 356 -8.09 -25.82 6.08
N PHE A 357 -6.85 -26.22 6.40
CA PHE A 357 -6.53 -26.95 7.64
C PHE A 357 -5.09 -26.65 8.09
N ARG A 358 -4.83 -26.82 9.37
CA ARG A 358 -3.46 -26.74 9.90
C ARG A 358 -2.81 -28.11 9.96
N ALA A 359 -1.57 -28.21 9.53
CA ALA A 359 -0.71 -29.36 9.75
C ALA A 359 -0.27 -29.39 11.21
N ASN A 360 -1.05 -30.07 12.08
CA ASN A 360 -0.65 -30.24 13.49
C ASN A 360 0.67 -31.02 13.55
N ILE A 361 0.77 -32.08 12.75
CA ILE A 361 1.99 -32.86 12.56
C ILE A 361 2.28 -32.93 11.05
N ALA A 362 3.48 -32.55 10.65
CA ALA A 362 4.04 -32.74 9.32
C ALA A 362 5.25 -33.67 9.47
N GLU A 363 5.04 -34.98 9.37
CA GLU A 363 6.07 -36.00 9.56
C GLU A 363 6.75 -36.33 8.21
N PRO A 364 8.06 -36.07 8.06
CA PRO A 364 8.76 -36.41 6.83
C PRO A 364 8.83 -37.95 6.64
N LYS A 365 8.52 -38.43 5.43
CA LYS A 365 8.56 -39.83 5.05
C LYS A 365 9.64 -40.15 4.01
N GLY A 366 10.34 -39.15 3.53
CA GLY A 366 11.47 -39.30 2.62
C GLY A 366 11.57 -38.14 1.63
N GLU A 367 12.69 -38.10 0.96
CA GLU A 367 13.01 -37.18 -0.13
C GLU A 367 13.35 -38.00 -1.38
N PHE A 368 13.01 -37.50 -2.54
CA PHE A 368 13.34 -38.14 -3.83
C PHE A 368 13.48 -37.06 -4.90
N ASP A 369 14.12 -37.46 -6.00
CA ASP A 369 14.31 -36.59 -7.16
C ASP A 369 13.24 -36.92 -8.21
N GLU A 370 12.58 -35.92 -8.76
CA GLU A 370 11.61 -36.06 -9.85
C GLU A 370 11.94 -35.01 -10.91
N ASP A 371 12.33 -35.43 -12.10
CA ASP A 371 12.72 -34.57 -13.22
C ASP A 371 13.83 -33.55 -12.90
N GLY A 372 14.77 -33.91 -11.99
CA GLY A 372 15.85 -33.03 -11.54
C GLY A 372 15.46 -32.03 -10.45
N GLU A 373 14.26 -32.16 -9.94
CA GLU A 373 13.77 -31.31 -8.80
C GLU A 373 13.60 -32.19 -7.56
N LYS A 374 14.03 -31.64 -6.41
CA LYS A 374 13.88 -32.28 -5.11
C LYS A 374 12.42 -32.25 -4.68
N ARG A 375 11.86 -33.41 -4.30
CA ARG A 375 10.53 -33.62 -3.77
C ARG A 375 10.60 -34.20 -2.36
N TYR A 376 9.59 -33.80 -1.56
CA TYR A 376 9.46 -34.20 -0.16
C TYR A 376 8.14 -34.93 0.04
N ARG A 377 8.18 -36.12 0.65
CA ARG A 377 6.97 -36.84 1.03
C ARG A 377 6.70 -36.68 2.52
N TYR A 378 5.49 -36.27 2.85
CA TYR A 378 5.05 -36.08 4.22
C TYR A 378 3.79 -36.88 4.53
N ARG A 379 3.68 -37.29 5.79
CA ARG A 379 2.41 -37.63 6.44
C ARG A 379 1.96 -36.43 7.24
N VAL A 380 0.81 -35.86 6.88
CA VAL A 380 0.24 -34.66 7.53
C VAL A 380 -0.96 -35.07 8.36
N GLU A 381 -0.95 -34.79 9.65
CA GLU A 381 -2.10 -34.90 10.54
C GLU A 381 -2.68 -33.51 10.81
N PRO A 382 -3.87 -33.19 10.34
CA PRO A 382 -4.55 -31.94 10.71
C PRO A 382 -5.13 -32.06 12.15
N ASN A 383 -5.38 -30.91 12.79
CA ASN A 383 -6.05 -30.88 14.12
C ASN A 383 -7.40 -31.60 14.06
N GLU A 384 -8.18 -31.31 13.02
CA GLU A 384 -9.43 -31.98 12.69
C GLU A 384 -9.45 -32.26 11.18
N MET A 385 -9.93 -33.43 10.80
CA MET A 385 -10.10 -33.75 9.37
C MET A 385 -11.24 -32.91 8.80
N PRO A 386 -10.98 -31.97 7.90
CA PRO A 386 -12.02 -31.13 7.32
C PRO A 386 -13.01 -31.95 6.52
N LYS A 387 -14.27 -31.51 6.55
CA LYS A 387 -15.32 -32.11 5.73
C LYS A 387 -14.98 -31.94 4.25
N GLY A 388 -15.19 -32.99 3.45
CA GLY A 388 -14.95 -32.95 2.01
C GLY A 388 -13.60 -33.49 1.54
N LEU A 389 -12.59 -33.61 2.39
CA LEU A 389 -11.27 -34.14 1.97
C LEU A 389 -11.34 -35.57 1.41
N HIS A 390 -12.28 -36.39 1.87
CA HIS A 390 -12.49 -37.74 1.34
C HIS A 390 -12.97 -37.78 -0.13
N GLN A 391 -13.34 -36.62 -0.69
CA GLN A 391 -13.74 -36.47 -2.10
C GLN A 391 -12.56 -36.12 -3.01
N LEU A 392 -11.37 -35.91 -2.46
CA LEU A 392 -10.17 -35.60 -3.24
C LEU A 392 -9.73 -36.84 -4.06
N ARG A 393 -9.37 -36.56 -5.30
CA ARG A 393 -8.73 -37.58 -6.17
C ARG A 393 -7.23 -37.62 -5.83
N PRO A 394 -6.54 -38.72 -6.09
CA PRO A 394 -5.09 -38.74 -6.04
C PRO A 394 -4.47 -37.64 -6.90
N ASN A 395 -3.34 -37.12 -6.45
CA ASN A 395 -2.62 -35.98 -7.06
C ASN A 395 -3.44 -34.68 -7.11
N HIS A 396 -4.36 -34.50 -6.14
CA HIS A 396 -5.09 -33.25 -6.02
C HIS A 396 -4.16 -32.11 -5.58
N PRO A 397 -4.20 -30.91 -6.22
CA PRO A 397 -3.34 -29.80 -5.87
C PRO A 397 -3.45 -29.40 -4.40
N LEU A 398 -2.31 -29.21 -3.76
CA LEU A 398 -2.15 -28.76 -2.38
C LEU A 398 -1.47 -27.40 -2.38
N SER A 399 -2.04 -26.44 -1.66
CA SER A 399 -1.46 -25.12 -1.47
C SER A 399 -1.16 -24.84 0.01
N ARG A 400 -0.14 -24.00 0.27
CA ARG A 400 0.20 -23.50 1.61
C ARG A 400 -0.17 -22.02 1.71
N ASN A 401 -1.10 -21.68 2.61
CA ASN A 401 -1.51 -20.31 2.86
C ASN A 401 -0.84 -19.68 4.11
N LEU A 402 -0.13 -20.50 4.87
CA LEU A 402 0.66 -20.05 6.02
C LEU A 402 1.93 -20.92 6.13
N ASP A 403 3.08 -20.31 5.94
CA ASP A 403 4.38 -20.86 6.29
C ASP A 403 4.70 -20.50 7.73
N HIS A 404 4.55 -21.47 8.64
CA HIS A 404 4.68 -21.23 10.07
C HIS A 404 6.08 -20.75 10.49
N ASN A 405 7.12 -21.39 9.99
CA ASN A 405 8.51 -21.06 10.33
C ASN A 405 8.89 -19.67 9.81
N TRP A 406 8.48 -19.34 8.61
CA TRP A 406 8.70 -18.03 8.03
C TRP A 406 7.94 -16.94 8.79
N GLN A 407 6.69 -17.19 9.18
CA GLN A 407 5.92 -16.28 10.02
C GLN A 407 6.56 -16.06 11.39
N GLN A 408 7.10 -17.11 12.00
CA GLN A 408 7.86 -17.03 13.26
C GLN A 408 9.13 -16.17 13.12
N ALA A 409 9.83 -16.28 11.98
CA ALA A 409 10.97 -15.41 11.70
C ALA A 409 10.57 -13.93 11.63
N LEU A 410 9.41 -13.60 11.05
CA LEU A 410 8.89 -12.23 11.00
C LEU A 410 8.42 -11.68 12.35
N GLN A 411 8.05 -12.54 13.30
CA GLN A 411 7.65 -12.10 14.65
C GLN A 411 8.85 -11.65 15.49
N LYS A 412 10.05 -12.12 15.15
CA LYS A 412 11.31 -11.67 15.79
C LYS A 412 11.78 -10.37 15.15
N THR A 413 12.93 -9.85 15.59
CA THR A 413 13.63 -8.77 14.89
C THR A 413 14.01 -9.26 13.50
N SER A 414 13.29 -8.81 12.48
CA SER A 414 13.41 -9.32 11.10
C SER A 414 14.15 -8.36 10.17
N ALA A 415 14.41 -7.12 10.62
CA ALA A 415 15.25 -6.16 9.91
C ALA A 415 15.96 -5.22 10.88
N GLU A 416 17.06 -4.65 10.42
CA GLU A 416 17.79 -3.59 11.08
C GLU A 416 18.15 -2.52 10.07
N ARG A 417 17.80 -1.26 10.38
CA ARG A 417 18.12 -0.10 9.54
C ARG A 417 19.14 0.77 10.24
N ARG A 418 20.29 1.00 9.60
CA ARG A 418 21.38 1.80 10.14
C ARG A 418 21.83 2.89 9.18
N ILE A 419 22.15 4.05 9.75
CA ILE A 419 22.58 5.26 9.06
C ILE A 419 24.11 5.34 9.15
N GLY A 420 24.75 5.63 8.05
CA GLY A 420 26.21 5.83 8.00
C GLY A 420 26.64 7.05 8.81
N LEU A 421 27.69 6.89 9.58
CA LEU A 421 28.26 7.91 10.48
C LEU A 421 29.76 8.00 10.30
N ALA A 422 30.27 9.20 10.03
CA ALA A 422 31.71 9.52 10.10
C ALA A 422 32.01 10.21 11.41
N TRP A 423 33.08 9.74 12.08
CA TRP A 423 33.64 10.33 13.29
C TRP A 423 34.87 11.17 12.97
N ALA A 424 34.97 12.36 13.59
CA ALA A 424 36.20 13.13 13.72
C ALA A 424 36.46 13.39 15.20
N ALA A 425 37.56 12.90 15.71
CA ALA A 425 38.01 13.12 17.10
C ALA A 425 39.27 13.97 17.11
N CYS A 426 39.19 15.13 17.73
CA CYS A 426 40.35 16.03 17.96
C CYS A 426 40.75 15.96 19.43
N LEU A 427 41.90 15.31 19.73
CA LEU A 427 42.40 15.10 21.09
C LEU A 427 43.60 16.00 21.36
N ARG A 428 43.48 16.81 22.40
CA ARG A 428 44.55 17.68 22.95
C ARG A 428 44.58 17.50 24.47
N GLU A 429 45.62 18.02 25.12
CA GLU A 429 45.76 17.94 26.57
C GLU A 429 44.55 18.52 27.32
N GLU A 430 44.10 19.69 26.89
CA GLU A 430 43.02 20.42 27.56
C GLU A 430 41.62 20.01 27.09
N ARG A 431 41.49 19.21 26.01
CA ARG A 431 40.20 18.95 25.41
C ARG A 431 40.17 17.77 24.45
N LEU A 432 39.13 16.93 24.57
CA LEU A 432 38.70 15.99 23.52
C LEU A 432 37.41 16.50 22.91
N GLN A 433 37.43 16.79 21.62
CA GLN A 433 36.24 17.11 20.84
C GLN A 433 35.87 15.92 19.94
N LEU A 434 34.64 15.42 20.06
CA LEU A 434 34.08 14.44 19.16
C LEU A 434 33.05 15.10 18.25
N THR A 435 33.17 14.90 16.96
CA THR A 435 32.19 15.32 15.94
C THR A 435 31.69 14.09 15.22
N ALA A 436 30.38 13.95 15.14
CA ALA A 436 29.71 12.92 14.38
C ALA A 436 28.99 13.56 13.18
N THR A 437 29.18 13.03 11.98
CA THR A 437 28.56 13.51 10.75
C THR A 437 27.83 12.38 10.07
N SER A 438 26.52 12.53 9.83
CA SER A 438 25.71 11.54 9.12
C SER A 438 25.97 11.53 7.62
N GLU A 439 25.52 10.49 6.93
CA GLU A 439 25.68 10.31 5.47
C GLU A 439 25.12 11.46 4.63
N GLU A 440 24.16 12.24 5.17
CA GLU A 440 23.61 13.44 4.52
C GLU A 440 24.34 14.74 4.89
N GLY A 441 25.41 14.66 5.70
CA GLY A 441 26.20 15.82 6.08
C GLY A 441 25.70 16.58 7.31
N VAL A 442 24.69 16.08 8.04
CA VAL A 442 24.28 16.68 9.32
C VAL A 442 25.31 16.31 10.38
N SER A 443 25.78 17.31 11.12
CA SER A 443 26.86 17.14 12.10
C SER A 443 26.46 17.63 13.49
N ALA A 444 27.01 16.98 14.51
CA ALA A 444 26.94 17.44 15.89
C ALA A 444 28.31 17.23 16.56
N SER A 445 28.68 18.15 17.45
CA SER A 445 29.95 18.11 18.18
C SER A 445 29.72 18.32 19.67
N VAL A 446 30.38 17.52 20.48
CA VAL A 446 30.46 17.69 21.94
C VAL A 446 31.92 17.59 22.39
N SER A 447 32.26 18.27 23.45
CA SER A 447 33.64 18.30 23.97
C SER A 447 33.69 17.86 25.43
N LEU A 448 34.75 17.19 25.77
CA LEU A 448 35.15 16.87 27.14
C LEU A 448 36.39 17.69 27.49
N ASP A 449 36.30 18.49 28.53
CA ASP A 449 37.42 19.31 28.99
C ASP A 449 38.36 18.52 29.88
N GLY A 450 39.69 18.80 29.72
CA GLY A 450 40.75 18.24 30.49
C GLY A 450 41.10 19.06 31.76
N PRO A 451 42.36 19.07 32.21
CA PRO A 451 43.54 18.51 31.52
C PRO A 451 43.62 16.98 31.62
N PHE A 452 44.10 16.35 30.54
CA PHE A 452 44.28 14.89 30.49
C PHE A 452 45.75 14.53 30.70
N GLY A 453 46.01 13.55 31.53
CA GLY A 453 47.38 13.02 31.71
C GLY A 453 47.83 12.22 30.46
N ALA A 454 49.16 12.26 30.18
CA ALA A 454 49.72 11.45 29.11
C ALA A 454 49.45 9.96 29.33
N ALA A 455 49.09 9.22 28.26
CA ALA A 455 48.82 7.79 28.34
C ALA A 455 50.12 7.00 28.57
N ASN A 456 50.12 6.07 29.54
CA ASN A 456 51.26 5.18 29.80
C ASN A 456 51.53 4.22 28.61
N LYS A 457 50.47 3.93 27.82
CA LYS A 457 50.53 3.08 26.64
C LYS A 457 49.79 3.78 25.47
N PRO A 458 50.50 4.66 24.74
CA PRO A 458 49.92 5.55 23.74
C PRO A 458 49.13 4.83 22.66
N GLU A 459 49.67 3.77 22.05
CA GLU A 459 49.03 3.02 20.99
C GLU A 459 47.71 2.36 21.45
N GLN A 460 47.75 1.74 22.65
CA GLN A 460 46.56 1.11 23.23
C GLN A 460 45.45 2.13 23.55
N ALA A 461 45.83 3.34 23.99
CA ALA A 461 44.83 4.38 24.29
C ALA A 461 44.13 4.90 23.02
N LEU A 462 44.86 5.06 21.91
CA LEU A 462 44.29 5.47 20.63
C LEU A 462 43.46 4.35 20.01
N GLU A 463 43.93 3.11 20.04
CA GLU A 463 43.15 1.93 19.57
C GLU A 463 41.84 1.79 20.36
N GLN A 464 41.91 1.95 21.68
CA GLN A 464 40.74 1.90 22.55
C GLN A 464 39.71 3.00 22.24
N LEU A 465 40.16 4.22 21.92
CA LEU A 465 39.28 5.30 21.47
C LEU A 465 38.64 4.96 20.14
N HIS A 466 39.44 4.48 19.17
CA HIS A 466 38.93 4.05 17.85
C HIS A 466 37.88 2.96 17.99
N ASP A 467 38.13 1.88 18.72
CA ASP A 467 37.21 0.77 18.92
C ASP A 467 35.93 1.23 19.61
N LEU A 468 36.05 2.12 20.60
CA LEU A 468 34.89 2.65 21.30
C LEU A 468 33.98 3.45 20.36
N LEU A 469 34.52 4.25 19.43
CA LEU A 469 33.76 5.00 18.45
C LEU A 469 33.07 4.07 17.41
N GLY A 470 33.72 2.93 17.10
CA GLY A 470 33.13 1.90 16.24
C GLY A 470 31.97 1.13 16.88
N GLN A 471 31.90 1.05 18.20
CA GLN A 471 30.90 0.27 18.96
C GLN A 471 29.62 1.08 19.20
N LEU A 472 28.78 1.22 18.18
CA LEU A 472 27.52 1.99 18.26
C LEU A 472 26.31 1.20 18.79
N GLY A 473 26.46 -0.10 19.04
CA GLY A 473 25.49 -0.96 19.75
C GLY A 473 24.10 -0.93 19.17
N THR A 474 23.10 -0.60 20.00
CA THR A 474 21.67 -0.55 19.64
C THR A 474 21.24 0.79 19.03
N THR A 475 22.18 1.70 18.73
CA THR A 475 21.82 2.97 18.06
C THR A 475 21.45 2.72 16.59
N GLN A 476 20.77 3.69 15.98
CA GLN A 476 20.45 3.66 14.55
C GLN A 476 21.64 3.95 13.61
N TYR A 477 22.86 4.01 14.14
CA TYR A 477 24.05 4.37 13.36
C TYR A 477 25.03 3.21 13.26
N HIS A 478 25.85 3.26 12.21
CA HIS A 478 27.06 2.47 12.08
C HIS A 478 28.23 3.36 11.63
N ALA A 479 29.41 3.16 12.20
CA ALA A 479 30.58 3.94 11.84
C ALA A 479 31.07 3.55 10.44
N THR A 480 31.25 4.53 9.55
CA THR A 480 31.80 4.35 8.20
C THR A 480 33.25 4.79 8.12
N VAL A 481 33.60 5.87 8.82
CA VAL A 481 34.93 6.44 8.89
C VAL A 481 35.17 6.89 10.32
N ILE A 482 36.38 6.70 10.82
CA ILE A 482 36.83 7.21 12.14
C ILE A 482 38.17 7.91 11.93
N GLU A 483 38.16 9.22 12.01
CA GLU A 483 39.36 10.06 11.92
C GLU A 483 39.79 10.50 13.30
N LEU A 484 41.07 10.23 13.66
CA LEU A 484 41.68 10.63 14.92
C LEU A 484 42.78 11.64 14.66
N ASP A 485 42.55 12.88 15.05
CA ASP A 485 43.61 13.93 15.14
C ASP A 485 44.08 14.01 16.57
N ALA A 486 45.13 13.23 16.87
CA ALA A 486 45.73 13.10 18.20
C ALA A 486 47.26 13.15 18.08
N PRO A 487 47.89 14.33 18.11
CA PRO A 487 49.36 14.45 18.09
C PRO A 487 50.07 13.73 19.25
N GLN A 488 49.36 13.58 20.37
CA GLN A 488 49.78 12.83 21.55
C GLN A 488 48.57 12.05 22.11
N ALA A 489 48.85 10.87 22.65
CA ALA A 489 47.85 10.07 23.32
C ALA A 489 47.70 10.45 24.80
N TYR A 490 46.49 10.63 25.24
CA TYR A 490 46.14 10.97 26.62
C TYR A 490 45.29 9.87 27.24
N PHE A 491 45.38 9.75 28.56
CA PHE A 491 44.51 8.84 29.31
C PHE A 491 43.17 9.49 29.61
N ILE A 492 42.10 8.89 29.12
CA ILE A 492 40.72 9.28 29.42
C ILE A 492 39.97 8.04 29.91
N PRO A 493 39.29 8.08 31.06
CA PRO A 493 38.53 6.96 31.55
C PRO A 493 37.42 6.50 30.57
N ASN A 494 37.27 5.19 30.35
CA ASN A 494 36.28 4.61 29.46
C ASN A 494 34.83 5.05 29.74
N SER A 495 34.52 5.31 31.02
CA SER A 495 33.20 5.82 31.42
C SER A 495 32.92 7.19 30.82
N GLN A 496 33.92 8.08 30.83
CA GLN A 496 33.83 9.43 30.25
C GLN A 496 33.73 9.37 28.72
N LEU A 497 34.53 8.52 28.07
CA LEU A 497 34.49 8.33 26.63
C LEU A 497 33.10 7.77 26.17
N LYS A 498 32.56 6.81 26.91
CA LYS A 498 31.22 6.27 26.64
C LYS A 498 30.12 7.30 26.85
N ALA A 499 30.24 8.15 27.88
CA ALA A 499 29.28 9.23 28.12
C ALA A 499 29.35 10.27 26.98
N LEU A 500 30.54 10.73 26.63
CA LEU A 500 30.74 11.68 25.54
C LEU A 500 30.20 11.17 24.19
N ARG A 501 30.51 9.91 23.84
CA ARG A 501 29.96 9.27 22.64
C ARG A 501 28.42 9.29 22.63
N ARG A 502 27.78 8.94 23.77
CA ARG A 502 26.30 8.95 23.88
C ARG A 502 25.75 10.36 23.67
N GLU A 503 26.36 11.37 24.29
CA GLU A 503 25.93 12.77 24.13
C GLU A 503 26.04 13.26 22.69
N VAL A 504 27.10 12.90 21.98
CA VAL A 504 27.26 13.25 20.55
C VAL A 504 26.17 12.58 19.71
N ILE A 505 25.88 11.30 19.98
CA ILE A 505 24.83 10.55 19.25
C ILE A 505 23.44 11.12 19.51
N GLU A 506 23.16 11.51 20.75
CA GLU A 506 21.89 12.18 21.10
C GLU A 506 21.78 13.55 20.39
N ALA A 507 22.83 14.37 20.47
CA ALA A 507 22.89 15.66 19.79
C ALA A 507 22.78 15.55 18.26
N LEU A 508 23.43 14.55 17.65
CA LEU A 508 23.29 14.29 16.22
C LEU A 508 21.85 13.89 15.86
N THR A 509 21.24 13.03 16.67
CA THR A 509 19.86 12.57 16.42
C THR A 509 18.87 13.75 16.47
N GLU A 510 19.02 14.64 17.45
CA GLU A 510 18.21 15.88 17.51
C GLU A 510 18.47 16.81 16.32
N ALA A 511 19.76 17.00 15.96
CA ALA A 511 20.13 17.82 14.81
C ALA A 511 19.51 17.28 13.50
N ARG A 512 19.49 15.95 13.32
CA ARG A 512 18.88 15.30 12.17
C ARG A 512 17.36 15.47 12.12
N ILE A 513 16.66 15.31 13.24
CA ILE A 513 15.21 15.55 13.31
C ILE A 513 14.90 17.01 12.93
N LYS A 514 15.70 17.98 13.43
CA LYS A 514 15.53 19.40 13.07
C LYS A 514 15.85 19.69 11.61
N ALA A 515 16.78 18.95 11.02
CA ALA A 515 17.20 19.10 9.63
C ALA A 515 16.28 18.35 8.64
N HIS A 516 15.27 17.62 9.12
CA HIS A 516 14.34 16.90 8.26
C HIS A 516 13.67 17.86 7.26
N PRO A 517 13.75 17.60 5.94
CA PRO A 517 13.23 18.50 4.92
C PRO A 517 11.72 18.40 4.83
N ARG A 518 11.01 19.22 5.61
CA ARG A 518 9.54 19.29 5.54
C ARG A 518 9.12 20.16 4.37
N GLY A 519 8.35 19.60 3.44
CA GLY A 519 7.76 20.32 2.32
C GLY A 519 6.66 21.27 2.76
N GLY A 520 6.43 22.31 1.96
CA GLY A 520 5.30 23.23 2.13
C GLY A 520 4.27 23.07 1.01
N ARG A 521 3.09 23.70 1.19
CA ARG A 521 2.05 23.72 0.17
C ARG A 521 2.59 24.32 -1.12
N LYS A 522 2.45 23.62 -2.23
CA LYS A 522 2.74 24.13 -3.56
C LYS A 522 1.74 25.24 -3.90
N ALA A 523 2.24 26.35 -4.43
CA ALA A 523 1.38 27.44 -4.89
C ALA A 523 0.60 27.03 -6.15
N GLU A 524 -0.63 27.50 -6.26
CA GLU A 524 -1.40 27.44 -7.49
C GLU A 524 -0.74 28.28 -8.57
N SER A 525 -0.80 27.84 -9.81
CA SER A 525 -0.26 28.61 -10.95
C SER A 525 -1.03 29.94 -11.15
N ASN A 526 -0.34 30.93 -11.71
CA ASN A 526 -0.96 32.19 -12.08
C ASN A 526 -0.78 32.46 -13.59
N PRO A 527 -1.85 32.52 -14.38
CA PRO A 527 -3.26 32.46 -13.99
C PRO A 527 -3.69 31.08 -13.45
N PRO A 528 -4.79 31.02 -12.65
CA PRO A 528 -5.35 29.75 -12.18
C PRO A 528 -5.68 28.79 -13.33
N PRO A 529 -5.43 27.48 -13.19
CA PRO A 529 -5.68 26.52 -14.24
C PRO A 529 -7.18 26.36 -14.51
N VAL A 530 -7.54 26.08 -15.76
CA VAL A 530 -8.91 25.77 -16.15
C VAL A 530 -9.12 24.26 -16.08
N TYR A 531 -10.22 23.83 -15.42
CA TYR A 531 -10.57 22.42 -15.35
C TYR A 531 -10.90 21.86 -16.75
N PRO A 532 -10.50 20.61 -17.08
CA PRO A 532 -10.63 20.08 -18.45
C PRO A 532 -12.07 19.95 -18.95
N GLU A 533 -13.02 19.71 -18.05
CA GLU A 533 -14.44 19.59 -18.40
C GLU A 533 -15.24 20.79 -17.88
N SER A 534 -16.15 21.32 -18.71
CA SER A 534 -17.06 22.43 -18.35
C SER A 534 -18.32 21.97 -17.62
N HIS A 535 -18.61 20.66 -17.65
CA HIS A 535 -19.74 20.00 -16.98
C HIS A 535 -19.23 18.77 -16.22
N LEU A 536 -19.55 18.68 -14.95
CA LEU A 536 -19.29 17.54 -14.10
C LEU A 536 -20.57 16.79 -13.83
N SER A 537 -20.60 15.51 -14.24
CA SER A 537 -21.70 14.60 -13.92
C SER A 537 -21.60 14.12 -12.46
N PHE A 538 -22.62 13.43 -11.97
CA PHE A 538 -22.66 12.81 -10.64
C PHE A 538 -21.43 11.93 -10.33
N LEU A 539 -20.74 11.40 -11.36
CA LEU A 539 -19.52 10.60 -11.22
C LEU A 539 -18.31 11.40 -10.65
N ALA A 540 -18.36 12.71 -10.72
CA ALA A 540 -17.32 13.56 -10.12
C ALA A 540 -17.44 13.65 -8.59
N ASN A 541 -18.55 13.18 -8.01
CA ASN A 541 -18.81 13.15 -6.57
C ASN A 541 -18.64 14.50 -5.87
N VAL A 542 -19.06 15.59 -6.51
CA VAL A 542 -19.00 16.95 -5.93
C VAL A 542 -20.15 17.10 -4.94
N TYR A 543 -19.89 16.87 -3.66
CA TYR A 543 -20.91 16.83 -2.62
C TYR A 543 -21.10 18.18 -1.91
N ASN A 544 -20.01 18.75 -1.37
CA ASN A 544 -20.05 19.97 -0.53
C ASN A 544 -19.89 21.26 -1.32
N GLN A 545 -20.28 22.39 -0.67
CA GLN A 545 -20.26 23.71 -1.31
C GLN A 545 -18.83 24.17 -1.64
N LYS A 546 -17.83 23.89 -0.79
CA LYS A 546 -16.43 24.25 -1.03
C LYS A 546 -15.86 23.56 -2.27
N ALA A 547 -16.20 22.30 -2.49
CA ALA A 547 -15.82 21.60 -3.72
C ALA A 547 -16.49 22.24 -4.96
N ARG A 548 -17.78 22.66 -4.85
CA ARG A 548 -18.46 23.41 -5.93
C ARG A 548 -17.77 24.74 -6.21
N ASP A 549 -17.43 25.51 -5.18
CA ASP A 549 -16.74 26.80 -5.29
C ASP A 549 -15.39 26.62 -5.99
N PHE A 550 -14.62 25.58 -5.61
CA PHE A 550 -13.35 25.23 -6.27
C PHE A 550 -13.53 25.00 -7.77
N TYR A 551 -14.44 24.11 -8.16
CA TYR A 551 -14.64 23.81 -9.57
C TYR A 551 -15.19 25.02 -10.37
N HIS A 552 -16.10 25.80 -9.81
CA HIS A 552 -16.59 27.04 -10.46
C HIS A 552 -15.48 28.05 -10.67
N ARG A 553 -14.59 28.24 -9.67
CA ARG A 553 -13.40 29.10 -9.79
C ARG A 553 -12.46 28.67 -10.93
N HIS A 554 -12.44 27.38 -11.22
CA HIS A 554 -11.66 26.79 -12.30
C HIS A 554 -12.45 26.59 -13.61
N GLY A 555 -13.58 27.29 -13.78
CA GLY A 555 -14.29 27.39 -15.05
C GLY A 555 -15.33 26.30 -15.33
N VAL A 556 -15.63 25.42 -14.38
CA VAL A 556 -16.74 24.48 -14.51
C VAL A 556 -18.07 25.23 -14.41
N LYS A 557 -18.94 25.07 -15.39
CA LYS A 557 -20.21 25.80 -15.50
C LYS A 557 -21.39 25.05 -14.89
N LEU A 558 -21.40 23.74 -15.04
CA LEU A 558 -22.49 22.88 -14.56
C LEU A 558 -21.91 21.74 -13.72
N ILE A 559 -22.48 21.54 -12.54
CA ILE A 559 -22.08 20.49 -11.61
C ILE A 559 -23.34 19.76 -11.16
N ASP A 560 -23.51 18.50 -11.61
CA ASP A 560 -24.61 17.67 -11.15
C ASP A 560 -24.44 17.30 -9.67
N ALA A 561 -25.54 17.01 -9.00
CA ALA A 561 -25.49 16.53 -7.63
C ALA A 561 -24.75 15.21 -7.55
N ALA A 562 -23.93 15.02 -6.49
CA ALA A 562 -23.27 13.74 -6.23
C ALA A 562 -24.30 12.61 -6.10
N TYR A 563 -23.95 11.41 -6.56
CA TYR A 563 -24.86 10.25 -6.51
C TYR A 563 -25.40 9.97 -5.10
N GLU A 564 -24.58 10.20 -4.11
CA GLU A 564 -24.91 9.98 -2.69
C GLU A 564 -25.74 11.12 -2.06
N ALA A 565 -25.92 12.24 -2.77
CA ALA A 565 -26.61 13.43 -2.26
C ALA A 565 -28.12 13.44 -2.55
N HIS A 566 -28.62 12.56 -3.43
CA HIS A 566 -30.04 12.53 -3.83
C HIS A 566 -30.50 11.14 -4.21
N GLU A 567 -31.81 10.88 -4.14
CA GLU A 567 -32.43 9.64 -4.59
C GLU A 567 -32.42 9.56 -6.12
N GLU A 568 -31.57 8.70 -6.67
CA GLU A 568 -31.56 8.42 -8.11
C GLU A 568 -32.58 7.32 -8.45
N LYS A 569 -33.62 7.70 -9.19
CA LYS A 569 -34.72 6.80 -9.56
C LYS A 569 -34.47 6.04 -10.86
N GLY A 570 -33.52 6.49 -11.65
CA GLY A 570 -33.16 5.90 -12.94
C GLY A 570 -32.14 4.75 -12.83
N GLU A 571 -31.96 4.07 -13.96
CA GLU A 571 -30.83 3.14 -14.16
C GLU A 571 -29.63 3.91 -14.67
N VAL A 572 -28.56 3.97 -13.86
CA VAL A 572 -27.34 4.72 -14.14
C VAL A 572 -26.11 3.83 -14.00
N PRO A 573 -24.96 4.26 -14.55
CA PRO A 573 -23.69 3.58 -14.26
C PRO A 573 -23.35 3.68 -12.77
N VAL A 574 -23.51 2.57 -12.04
CA VAL A 574 -23.10 2.47 -10.62
C VAL A 574 -21.64 2.06 -10.48
N MET A 575 -21.01 1.61 -11.58
CA MET A 575 -19.59 1.31 -11.65
C MET A 575 -19.12 1.43 -13.11
N ILE A 576 -17.96 2.03 -13.31
CA ILE A 576 -17.26 2.05 -14.61
C ILE A 576 -15.90 1.39 -14.42
N THR A 577 -15.48 0.57 -15.40
CA THR A 577 -14.26 -0.21 -15.30
C THR A 577 -13.58 -0.42 -16.66
N LYS A 578 -12.25 -0.45 -16.68
CA LYS A 578 -11.43 -0.85 -17.83
C LYS A 578 -11.43 -2.38 -18.01
N HIS A 579 -11.71 -3.15 -16.93
CA HIS A 579 -11.96 -4.59 -17.01
C HIS A 579 -13.22 -4.86 -17.83
N CYS A 580 -13.14 -5.72 -18.85
CA CYS A 580 -14.24 -5.97 -19.76
C CYS A 580 -14.49 -7.47 -19.90
N LEU A 581 -15.66 -7.94 -19.44
CA LEU A 581 -16.01 -9.35 -19.49
C LEU A 581 -16.11 -9.90 -20.92
N ARG A 582 -16.48 -9.06 -21.90
CA ARG A 582 -16.41 -9.51 -23.32
C ARG A 582 -14.98 -9.83 -23.73
N PHE A 583 -14.00 -9.04 -23.26
CA PHE A 583 -12.59 -9.29 -23.53
C PHE A 583 -12.09 -10.56 -22.82
N SER A 584 -12.46 -10.73 -21.56
CA SER A 584 -12.04 -11.89 -20.74
C SER A 584 -12.61 -13.23 -21.25
N PHE A 585 -13.78 -13.19 -21.90
CA PHE A 585 -14.43 -14.40 -22.48
C PHE A 585 -14.25 -14.54 -24.00
N ASN A 586 -13.27 -13.83 -24.61
CA ASN A 586 -12.99 -13.86 -26.06
C ASN A 586 -14.20 -13.46 -26.93
N LEU A 587 -15.08 -12.61 -26.41
CA LEU A 587 -16.27 -12.08 -27.11
C LEU A 587 -16.07 -10.63 -27.58
N CYS A 588 -14.85 -10.09 -27.51
CA CYS A 588 -14.56 -8.72 -27.91
C CYS A 588 -14.41 -8.61 -29.42
N PRO A 589 -15.15 -7.69 -30.10
CA PRO A 589 -15.02 -7.51 -31.54
C PRO A 589 -13.62 -7.15 -32.01
N LYS A 590 -12.84 -6.48 -31.18
CA LYS A 590 -11.44 -6.13 -31.50
C LYS A 590 -10.50 -7.35 -31.48
N GLN A 591 -10.78 -8.36 -30.62
CA GLN A 591 -10.04 -9.63 -30.62
C GLN A 591 -10.47 -10.56 -31.75
N ALA A 592 -11.77 -10.55 -32.07
CA ALA A 592 -12.40 -11.42 -33.04
C ALA A 592 -12.27 -10.92 -34.49
N LYS A 593 -11.52 -9.83 -34.72
CA LYS A 593 -11.35 -9.25 -36.08
C LYS A 593 -10.67 -10.28 -37.01
N GLY A 594 -11.40 -10.67 -38.06
CA GLY A 594 -10.93 -11.68 -39.03
C GLY A 594 -11.29 -13.13 -38.68
N VAL A 595 -11.98 -13.40 -37.55
CA VAL A 595 -12.46 -14.73 -37.18
C VAL A 595 -13.89 -14.92 -37.68
N THR A 596 -14.12 -15.94 -38.54
CA THR A 596 -15.44 -16.27 -39.04
C THR A 596 -16.31 -16.92 -37.95
N GLY A 597 -17.60 -16.56 -37.89
CA GLY A 597 -18.58 -17.14 -36.93
C GLY A 597 -18.66 -16.42 -35.59
N VAL A 598 -17.81 -15.43 -35.31
CA VAL A 598 -17.90 -14.63 -34.08
C VAL A 598 -18.82 -13.44 -34.28
N ARG A 599 -19.78 -13.26 -33.34
CA ARG A 599 -20.71 -12.12 -33.38
C ARG A 599 -19.94 -10.83 -33.09
N THR A 600 -19.86 -9.93 -34.05
CA THR A 600 -19.22 -8.61 -33.92
C THR A 600 -20.10 -7.54 -33.26
N LYS A 601 -21.44 -7.80 -33.16
CA LYS A 601 -22.36 -6.85 -32.54
C LYS A 601 -22.13 -6.79 -31.02
N VAL A 602 -21.87 -5.61 -30.52
CA VAL A 602 -21.74 -5.37 -29.08
C VAL A 602 -23.12 -5.20 -28.48
N ALA A 603 -23.64 -6.27 -27.88
CA ALA A 603 -24.90 -6.27 -27.16
C ALA A 603 -24.71 -6.19 -25.65
N PRO A 604 -25.66 -5.63 -24.89
CA PRO A 604 -25.61 -5.67 -23.42
C PRO A 604 -25.56 -7.11 -22.90
N MET A 605 -25.01 -7.28 -21.70
CA MET A 605 -25.04 -8.54 -20.95
C MET A 605 -25.64 -8.29 -19.58
N GLN A 606 -25.92 -9.34 -18.84
CA GLN A 606 -26.48 -9.26 -17.50
C GLN A 606 -25.60 -9.99 -16.50
N LEU A 607 -25.32 -9.33 -15.35
CA LEU A 607 -24.76 -9.95 -14.16
C LEU A 607 -25.88 -10.17 -13.15
N ILE A 608 -26.03 -11.42 -12.69
CA ILE A 608 -27.12 -11.83 -11.80
C ILE A 608 -26.52 -12.41 -10.52
N HIS A 609 -26.96 -11.89 -9.37
CA HIS A 609 -26.63 -12.41 -8.04
C HIS A 609 -27.91 -12.42 -7.19
N GLY A 610 -28.47 -13.61 -6.88
CA GLY A 610 -29.80 -13.71 -6.27
C GLY A 610 -30.84 -13.00 -7.12
N ASP A 611 -31.57 -12.08 -6.50
CA ASP A 611 -32.60 -11.25 -7.17
C ASP A 611 -32.03 -9.98 -7.82
N GLU A 612 -30.74 -9.70 -7.63
CA GLU A 612 -30.07 -8.53 -8.20
C GLU A 612 -29.67 -8.77 -9.64
N VAL A 613 -30.11 -7.89 -10.54
CA VAL A 613 -29.76 -7.91 -11.97
C VAL A 613 -29.11 -6.59 -12.35
N LEU A 614 -27.85 -6.66 -12.76
CA LEU A 614 -27.10 -5.51 -13.25
C LEU A 614 -26.89 -5.66 -14.76
N THR A 615 -27.12 -4.58 -15.51
CA THR A 615 -26.91 -4.57 -16.95
C THR A 615 -25.50 -4.10 -17.30
N LEU A 616 -24.79 -4.87 -18.12
CA LEU A 616 -23.48 -4.47 -18.64
C LEU A 616 -23.65 -3.79 -20.00
N LYS A 617 -23.21 -2.53 -20.09
CA LYS A 617 -23.02 -1.80 -21.34
C LYS A 617 -21.55 -1.65 -21.64
N PHE A 618 -21.19 -1.66 -22.93
CA PHE A 618 -19.79 -1.65 -23.35
C PHE A 618 -19.53 -0.44 -24.25
N ASP A 619 -18.70 0.50 -23.78
CA ASP A 619 -18.14 1.54 -24.63
C ASP A 619 -16.81 1.06 -25.22
N CYS A 620 -16.87 0.60 -26.46
CA CYS A 620 -15.71 -0.01 -27.13
C CYS A 620 -14.68 1.02 -27.62
N LYS A 621 -15.01 2.33 -27.66
CA LYS A 621 -14.06 3.37 -28.09
C LYS A 621 -12.98 3.57 -27.02
N PRO A 622 -13.30 3.95 -25.77
CA PRO A 622 -12.34 4.00 -24.66
C PRO A 622 -12.01 2.62 -24.06
N CYS A 623 -12.70 1.55 -24.50
CA CYS A 623 -12.59 0.20 -23.94
C CYS A 623 -13.04 0.12 -22.47
N GLU A 624 -14.23 0.60 -22.18
CA GLU A 624 -14.83 0.61 -20.85
C GLU A 624 -16.07 -0.29 -20.79
N MET A 625 -16.29 -0.88 -19.62
CA MET A 625 -17.53 -1.61 -19.29
C MET A 625 -18.24 -0.84 -18.18
N HIS A 626 -19.50 -0.51 -18.44
CA HIS A 626 -20.37 0.19 -17.50
C HIS A 626 -21.31 -0.82 -16.87
N VAL A 627 -21.28 -0.93 -15.56
CA VAL A 627 -22.23 -1.71 -14.76
C VAL A 627 -23.39 -0.79 -14.42
N ILE A 628 -24.53 -1.04 -15.04
CA ILE A 628 -25.75 -0.25 -14.89
C ILE A 628 -26.60 -0.90 -13.82
N GLY A 629 -27.02 -0.11 -12.86
CA GLY A 629 -27.86 -0.54 -11.76
C GLY A 629 -28.83 0.56 -11.33
N LYS A 630 -29.72 0.20 -10.42
CA LYS A 630 -30.71 1.10 -9.83
C LYS A 630 -30.46 1.22 -8.33
N MET A 631 -30.64 2.40 -7.78
CA MET A 631 -30.62 2.61 -6.34
C MET A 631 -31.83 1.93 -5.69
N LYS A 632 -31.62 1.18 -4.60
CA LYS A 632 -32.72 0.58 -3.83
C LYS A 632 -33.48 1.65 -3.06
N GLY A 633 -34.82 1.63 -3.12
CA GLY A 633 -35.66 2.70 -2.59
C GLY A 633 -35.52 2.99 -1.11
N HIS A 634 -35.11 2.00 -0.29
CA HIS A 634 -34.96 2.16 1.15
C HIS A 634 -33.62 2.85 1.57
N ILE A 635 -32.72 3.15 0.63
CA ILE A 635 -31.39 3.70 0.96
C ILE A 635 -31.47 5.05 1.65
N PHE A 636 -32.41 5.91 1.23
CA PHE A 636 -32.61 7.24 1.84
C PHE A 636 -33.45 7.17 3.13
N ASP A 637 -34.11 6.05 3.41
CA ASP A 637 -34.79 5.81 4.69
C ASP A 637 -33.82 5.39 5.79
N LEU A 638 -32.58 5.04 5.46
CA LEU A 638 -31.54 4.70 6.41
C LEU A 638 -30.98 5.96 7.10
N PRO A 639 -30.62 5.89 8.40
CA PRO A 639 -29.94 6.99 9.06
C PRO A 639 -28.66 7.34 8.30
N GLN A 640 -28.54 8.62 7.89
CA GLN A 640 -27.34 9.08 7.19
C GLN A 640 -26.11 8.92 8.10
N PRO A 641 -24.99 8.37 7.60
CA PRO A 641 -23.74 8.31 8.36
C PRO A 641 -23.31 9.73 8.73
N GLY A 642 -23.27 10.05 10.02
CA GLY A 642 -22.96 11.38 10.56
C GLY A 642 -24.04 11.97 11.47
N SER A 643 -25.25 11.40 11.53
CA SER A 643 -26.30 11.81 12.47
C SER A 643 -26.26 11.06 13.82
N GLN A 644 -25.40 10.09 13.98
CA GLN A 644 -25.22 9.39 15.27
C GLN A 644 -24.00 9.94 16.00
N GLN A 645 -24.28 10.49 17.19
CA GLN A 645 -23.30 10.69 18.25
C GLN A 645 -22.52 9.39 18.49
N VAL A 646 -21.24 9.52 18.78
CA VAL A 646 -20.35 8.45 19.21
C VAL A 646 -21.03 7.65 20.32
N VAL A 647 -21.58 6.50 19.98
CA VAL A 647 -22.05 5.51 20.94
C VAL A 647 -21.06 4.35 20.91
N GLY A 648 -20.51 4.11 22.06
CA GLY A 648 -19.59 3.14 22.55
C GLY A 648 -19.22 1.92 21.71
N HIS A 649 -18.00 1.48 21.93
CA HIS A 649 -17.39 0.23 21.45
C HIS A 649 -18.39 -0.91 21.26
N ILE A 650 -18.64 -1.28 20.02
CA ILE A 650 -19.26 -2.57 19.69
C ILE A 650 -18.14 -3.60 19.76
N SER A 651 -18.28 -4.57 20.65
CA SER A 651 -17.30 -5.64 20.80
C SER A 651 -17.23 -6.53 19.55
N PRO A 652 -16.08 -7.18 19.27
CA PRO A 652 -15.96 -8.11 18.14
C PRO A 652 -16.98 -9.26 18.16
N GLU A 653 -17.52 -9.60 19.35
CA GLU A 653 -18.55 -10.62 19.52
C GLU A 653 -19.94 -10.19 19.04
N ASP A 654 -20.24 -8.89 19.08
CA ASP A 654 -21.52 -8.38 18.59
C ASP A 654 -21.56 -8.21 17.08
N LEU A 655 -20.39 -8.04 16.44
CA LEU A 655 -20.28 -8.04 14.96
C LEU A 655 -20.61 -9.42 14.36
N LEU A 656 -20.32 -10.51 15.07
CA LEU A 656 -20.60 -11.87 14.64
C LEU A 656 -22.09 -12.24 14.72
N LYS A 657 -22.90 -11.50 15.48
CA LYS A 657 -24.34 -11.72 15.62
C LYS A 657 -25.18 -11.07 14.51
N THR A 658 -24.60 -10.14 13.76
CA THR A 658 -25.31 -9.40 12.69
C THR A 658 -25.11 -9.99 11.30
N ILE A 659 -24.35 -11.08 11.17
CA ILE A 659 -24.22 -11.81 9.90
C ILE A 659 -25.40 -12.79 9.78
N PRO A 660 -26.29 -12.66 8.77
CA PRO A 660 -27.34 -13.65 8.55
C PRO A 660 -26.68 -15.01 8.29
N ARG A 661 -26.97 -16.00 9.14
CA ARG A 661 -26.61 -17.38 8.88
C ARG A 661 -27.39 -17.83 7.64
N ALA A 662 -26.70 -18.33 6.62
CA ALA A 662 -27.33 -18.98 5.49
C ALA A 662 -28.22 -20.14 6.02
N PRO A 663 -29.42 -20.33 5.47
CA PRO A 663 -30.24 -21.49 5.82
C PRO A 663 -29.53 -22.76 5.35
N HIS A 664 -29.70 -23.82 6.14
CA HIS A 664 -29.06 -25.15 6.06
C HIS A 664 -29.16 -25.83 4.70
#